data_0e07de9e4e2ee0430be95ed36421ce5b
#
_entry.id   0e07de9e4e2ee0430be95ed36421ce5b
#
_cell.length_a   1.000
_cell.length_b   1.000
_cell.length_c   1.000
_cell.angle_alpha   90.00
_cell.angle_beta   90.00
_cell.angle_gamma   90.00
#
_symmetry.space_group_name_H-M   'P 1'
#
loop_
_entity.id
_entity.type
_entity.pdbx_description
1 polymer ?
#
loop_
_entity_poly.entity_id
_entity_poly.type
_entity_poly.pdbx_seq_one_letter_code
_entity_poly.pdbx_strand_id
1 'polypeptide(L)'
;MRTAAELFEKGEIDKAEAVLKEDDMEADATNAKLKFDTAAQPTAELTRNIERCAGEYMLKARIVVSGIADESRYRQAVKLMSTAIDLVSGRLPEETLAEYLFDYAVLLTDTGQQTKALETWERLSGIYERLYRKAPQKYAYGYAGVLNNMAVLYSDKGDFDHCLSKYLKAIDIYDRLDREEPGIYDDDIARLKNNLGTLYSDRDEYNKALSEFNEAARIRFELLAKDNDPDSRSALADIYCNMATALQFSDHPQEALRYIAQAHAILDELDKEFPRIYEYKLYSILNREGSIYTRLDQLDKAEESLQKSLQLATNLASRMPLAHSADLATAKMEMSGLNYVLGKNEEARKGFCQALDIFRRLQTKEPVYDHPIATVLQNLGVICRHEEKYEDAEKFLKEALDIRERQHAQVPYSFTADHAKVCRDFGDLLVDMGENDRAGEMFEKAVTLYTNAAEKSGHLKVSIADSIYAWADTRLDSEEYDRAESLFKQALSIYSRLTDDKTSYDMARTWSRMGDLYMLWEKPQAVPSYEKALSMFKELHAPDSDYREETAHITNCMALISSANEEYDRASELYEECISIYESLCNDGHDNRADLAEAYCSLGETHCNLEAAEPARECFEKSLKLYREINACPVPLHIDKMAVVLKKLGIVLYVCEEYDTAITLYLEAYELLNAIYRKTGECGEELGSVALCLSETFADTGKARKARKYYDIALKFGAIEEDDEEDYNDDKDEEDEIDEDMEEDDEDGECKEGNETDEARTIEDIRIAKKNAHRFKTASDYLEAAKCYTDKGDLQKAKELYIDAIDICEKYLVGGFTEDTYRVKAECCRNFADIIKEEGHLENAMAFYQEALRIYKILKFYSPDYEQALSEVERRIKIFT
;
A
#
# COMPACT_ATOMS: atom_id res chain seq x y z
N MET A 1 -51.55 5.13 -29.91
CA MET A 1 -50.23 5.51 -30.43
C MET A 1 -50.11 6.98 -30.82
N ARG A 2 -50.87 7.51 -31.80
CA ARG A 2 -50.71 8.92 -32.28
C ARG A 2 -50.83 9.96 -31.17
N THR A 3 -51.89 9.89 -30.35
CA THR A 3 -52.11 10.81 -29.22
C THR A 3 -51.03 10.72 -28.18
N ALA A 4 -50.50 9.55 -27.90
CA ALA A 4 -49.39 9.38 -26.98
C ALA A 4 -48.10 9.94 -27.55
N ALA A 5 -47.81 9.75 -28.84
CA ALA A 5 -46.65 10.35 -29.51
C ALA A 5 -46.72 11.87 -29.51
N GLU A 6 -47.90 12.47 -29.85
CA GLU A 6 -48.08 13.93 -29.83
C GLU A 6 -47.89 14.54 -28.41
N LEU A 7 -48.32 13.84 -27.36
CA LEU A 7 -48.11 14.24 -25.96
C LEU A 7 -46.66 14.12 -25.56
N PHE A 8 -45.98 13.05 -25.97
CA PHE A 8 -44.57 12.84 -25.72
C PHE A 8 -43.69 13.91 -26.38
N GLU A 9 -43.94 14.23 -27.66
CA GLU A 9 -43.23 15.31 -28.36
C GLU A 9 -43.42 16.68 -27.70
N LYS A 10 -44.55 16.88 -26.98
CA LYS A 10 -44.78 18.11 -26.19
C LYS A 10 -44.14 18.08 -24.79
N GLY A 11 -43.46 17.01 -24.42
CA GLY A 11 -42.89 16.86 -23.09
C GLY A 11 -43.91 16.53 -22.00
N GLU A 12 -45.15 16.20 -22.34
CA GLU A 12 -46.22 15.83 -21.40
C GLU A 12 -46.15 14.31 -21.06
N ILE A 13 -45.03 13.89 -20.45
CA ILE A 13 -44.63 12.49 -20.28
C ILE A 13 -45.68 11.66 -19.53
N ASP A 14 -46.17 12.15 -18.37
CA ASP A 14 -47.14 11.43 -17.55
C ASP A 14 -48.47 11.22 -18.29
N LYS A 15 -48.91 12.19 -19.09
CA LYS A 15 -50.11 12.06 -19.90
C LYS A 15 -49.89 11.10 -21.07
N ALA A 16 -48.73 11.15 -21.69
CA ALA A 16 -48.42 10.23 -22.79
C ALA A 16 -48.36 8.79 -22.27
N GLU A 17 -47.81 8.54 -21.08
CA GLU A 17 -47.77 7.23 -20.43
C GLU A 17 -49.18 6.73 -20.09
N ALA A 18 -50.05 7.59 -19.58
CA ALA A 18 -51.42 7.23 -19.20
C ALA A 18 -52.33 6.81 -20.40
N VAL A 19 -51.97 7.25 -21.60
CA VAL A 19 -52.71 6.88 -22.84
C VAL A 19 -52.42 5.41 -23.23
N LEU A 20 -51.20 4.91 -22.95
CA LEU A 20 -50.76 3.57 -23.31
C LEU A 20 -50.88 2.62 -22.09
N LYS A 21 -52.06 2.06 -21.91
CA LYS A 21 -52.32 1.10 -20.81
C LYS A 21 -51.80 -0.27 -21.18
N GLU A 22 -51.02 -0.90 -20.30
CA GLU A 22 -50.35 -2.18 -20.55
C GLU A 22 -51.39 -3.30 -20.80
N ASP A 23 -52.44 -3.36 -20.02
CA ASP A 23 -53.49 -4.40 -20.17
C ASP A 23 -54.15 -4.33 -21.56
N ASP A 24 -54.46 -3.13 -22.06
CA ASP A 24 -55.05 -2.94 -23.39
C ASP A 24 -54.05 -3.32 -24.50
N MET A 25 -52.78 -2.93 -24.32
CA MET A 25 -51.71 -3.26 -25.27
C MET A 25 -51.46 -4.78 -25.33
N GLU A 26 -51.46 -5.48 -24.19
CA GLU A 26 -51.24 -6.92 -24.10
C GLU A 26 -52.40 -7.69 -24.76
N ALA A 27 -53.66 -7.28 -24.55
CA ALA A 27 -54.82 -7.88 -25.19
C ALA A 27 -54.75 -7.71 -26.70
N ASP A 28 -54.46 -6.49 -27.20
CA ASP A 28 -54.33 -6.19 -28.62
C ASP A 28 -53.18 -6.96 -29.27
N ALA A 29 -52.02 -7.02 -28.64
CA ALA A 29 -50.83 -7.73 -29.13
C ALA A 29 -51.06 -9.25 -29.22
N THR A 30 -51.70 -9.83 -28.18
CA THR A 30 -52.03 -11.26 -28.15
C THR A 30 -52.97 -11.62 -29.25
N ASN A 31 -54.04 -10.80 -29.49
CA ASN A 31 -55.00 -10.99 -30.56
C ASN A 31 -54.37 -10.82 -31.95
N ALA A 32 -53.52 -9.80 -32.13
CA ALA A 32 -52.82 -9.57 -33.39
C ALA A 32 -51.86 -10.74 -33.72
N LYS A 33 -51.11 -11.21 -32.74
CA LYS A 33 -50.19 -12.35 -32.86
C LYS A 33 -50.95 -13.62 -33.24
N LEU A 34 -52.04 -13.95 -32.52
CA LEU A 34 -52.83 -15.15 -32.80
C LEU A 34 -53.38 -15.12 -34.22
N LYS A 35 -53.97 -13.99 -34.66
CA LYS A 35 -54.50 -13.85 -36.00
C LYS A 35 -53.43 -13.94 -37.08
N PHE A 36 -52.28 -13.40 -36.86
CA PHE A 36 -51.15 -13.49 -37.80
C PHE A 36 -50.62 -14.92 -37.92
N ASP A 37 -50.39 -15.58 -36.80
CA ASP A 37 -49.79 -16.92 -36.73
C ASP A 37 -50.75 -18.03 -37.19
N THR A 38 -52.07 -17.81 -37.15
CA THR A 38 -53.10 -18.76 -37.63
C THR A 38 -53.48 -18.55 -39.07
N ALA A 39 -53.10 -17.44 -39.70
CA ALA A 39 -53.41 -17.15 -41.09
C ALA A 39 -52.57 -18.04 -42.04
N ALA A 40 -53.20 -18.65 -43.05
CA ALA A 40 -52.52 -19.47 -44.06
C ALA A 40 -51.53 -18.62 -44.90
N GLN A 41 -51.85 -17.35 -45.12
CA GLN A 41 -50.97 -16.31 -45.67
C GLN A 41 -51.29 -14.99 -44.97
N PRO A 42 -50.31 -14.34 -44.34
CA PRO A 42 -50.49 -13.03 -43.69
C PRO A 42 -50.88 -11.97 -44.71
N THR A 43 -51.98 -11.24 -44.41
CA THR A 43 -52.41 -10.11 -45.21
C THR A 43 -51.67 -8.83 -44.79
N ALA A 44 -51.67 -7.81 -45.68
CA ALA A 44 -51.12 -6.51 -45.37
C ALA A 44 -51.76 -5.83 -44.13
N GLU A 45 -52.98 -6.17 -43.81
CA GLU A 45 -53.70 -5.69 -42.62
C GLU A 45 -53.18 -6.36 -41.36
N LEU A 46 -52.92 -7.66 -41.38
CA LEU A 46 -52.34 -8.40 -40.25
C LEU A 46 -50.92 -7.94 -39.97
N THR A 47 -50.12 -7.69 -41.03
CA THR A 47 -48.78 -7.12 -40.93
C THR A 47 -48.79 -5.76 -40.25
N ARG A 48 -49.68 -4.86 -40.70
CA ARG A 48 -49.87 -3.51 -40.11
C ARG A 48 -50.34 -3.57 -38.65
N ASN A 49 -51.14 -4.54 -38.28
CA ASN A 49 -51.58 -4.72 -36.88
C ASN A 49 -50.43 -5.15 -35.97
N ILE A 50 -49.55 -6.08 -36.40
CA ILE A 50 -48.34 -6.45 -35.67
C ILE A 50 -47.43 -5.22 -35.51
N GLU A 51 -47.17 -4.50 -36.59
CA GLU A 51 -46.33 -3.31 -36.59
C GLU A 51 -46.89 -2.22 -35.65
N ARG A 52 -48.19 -1.96 -35.65
CA ARG A 52 -48.85 -1.04 -34.73
C ARG A 52 -48.65 -1.45 -33.27
N CYS A 53 -48.95 -2.72 -32.93
CA CYS A 53 -48.80 -3.20 -31.55
C CYS A 53 -47.33 -3.13 -31.07
N ALA A 54 -46.40 -3.57 -31.88
CA ALA A 54 -44.97 -3.50 -31.53
C ALA A 54 -44.51 -2.04 -31.38
N GLY A 55 -44.96 -1.14 -32.27
CA GLY A 55 -44.66 0.30 -32.15
C GLY A 55 -45.26 0.94 -30.88
N GLU A 56 -46.43 0.45 -30.40
CA GLU A 56 -46.98 0.93 -29.12
C GLU A 56 -46.11 0.54 -27.94
N TYR A 57 -45.55 -0.69 -27.90
CA TYR A 57 -44.60 -1.13 -26.89
C TYR A 57 -43.28 -0.34 -26.95
N MET A 58 -42.72 -0.11 -28.14
CA MET A 58 -41.52 0.71 -28.31
C MET A 58 -41.72 2.15 -27.84
N LEU A 59 -42.85 2.78 -28.25
CA LEU A 59 -43.18 4.12 -27.82
C LEU A 59 -43.34 4.21 -26.30
N LYS A 60 -44.04 3.25 -25.68
CA LYS A 60 -44.22 3.21 -24.24
C LYS A 60 -42.86 3.05 -23.53
N ALA A 61 -42.00 2.19 -24.03
CA ALA A 61 -40.65 2.01 -23.46
C ALA A 61 -39.85 3.30 -23.50
N ARG A 62 -39.86 4.03 -24.63
CA ARG A 62 -39.19 5.35 -24.75
C ARG A 62 -39.78 6.38 -23.77
N ILE A 63 -41.10 6.45 -23.62
CA ILE A 63 -41.78 7.32 -22.64
C ILE A 63 -41.34 6.99 -21.21
N VAL A 64 -41.30 5.70 -20.86
CA VAL A 64 -40.90 5.23 -19.54
C VAL A 64 -39.45 5.67 -19.23
N VAL A 65 -38.54 5.54 -20.18
CA VAL A 65 -37.13 5.93 -20.00
C VAL A 65 -36.94 7.46 -19.92
N SER A 66 -37.77 8.22 -20.64
CA SER A 66 -37.66 9.69 -20.65
C SER A 66 -38.20 10.37 -19.38
N GLY A 67 -38.87 9.63 -18.48
CA GLY A 67 -39.30 10.12 -17.17
C GLY A 67 -38.15 10.14 -16.13
N ILE A 68 -38.53 10.30 -14.85
CA ILE A 68 -37.52 10.21 -13.75
C ILE A 68 -36.90 8.81 -13.78
N ALA A 69 -35.63 8.74 -14.11
CA ALA A 69 -34.91 7.48 -14.29
C ALA A 69 -34.66 6.80 -12.95
N ASP A 70 -35.41 5.75 -12.66
CA ASP A 70 -35.11 4.80 -11.61
C ASP A 70 -34.94 3.37 -12.18
N GLU A 71 -34.34 2.49 -11.43
CA GLU A 71 -34.05 1.10 -11.85
C GLU A 71 -35.33 0.34 -12.25
N SER A 72 -36.47 0.63 -11.63
CA SER A 72 -37.78 0.01 -11.89
C SER A 72 -38.25 0.37 -13.29
N ARG A 73 -38.12 1.65 -13.67
CA ARG A 73 -38.53 2.14 -15.00
C ARG A 73 -37.66 1.55 -16.11
N TYR A 74 -36.36 1.47 -15.90
CA TYR A 74 -35.46 0.81 -16.85
C TYR A 74 -35.82 -0.67 -17.04
N ARG A 75 -36.07 -1.41 -15.97
CA ARG A 75 -36.53 -2.82 -16.07
C ARG A 75 -37.85 -2.94 -16.83
N GLN A 76 -38.77 -2.03 -16.61
CA GLN A 76 -40.04 -1.98 -17.34
C GLN A 76 -39.80 -1.71 -18.83
N ALA A 77 -38.96 -0.76 -19.19
CA ALA A 77 -38.63 -0.45 -20.58
C ALA A 77 -37.97 -1.65 -21.30
N VAL A 78 -37.02 -2.32 -20.65
CA VAL A 78 -36.41 -3.57 -21.18
C VAL A 78 -37.46 -4.64 -21.46
N LYS A 79 -38.41 -4.84 -20.55
CA LYS A 79 -39.52 -5.80 -20.74
C LYS A 79 -40.42 -5.40 -21.93
N LEU A 80 -40.77 -4.13 -22.03
CA LEU A 80 -41.62 -3.62 -23.12
C LEU A 80 -40.94 -3.77 -24.48
N MET A 81 -39.64 -3.40 -24.61
CA MET A 81 -38.91 -3.58 -25.86
C MET A 81 -38.72 -5.06 -26.23
N SER A 82 -38.46 -5.94 -25.26
CA SER A 82 -38.39 -7.37 -25.50
C SER A 82 -39.69 -7.90 -26.07
N THR A 83 -40.86 -7.48 -25.55
CA THR A 83 -42.19 -7.85 -26.06
C THR A 83 -42.38 -7.36 -27.49
N ALA A 84 -41.97 -6.13 -27.81
CA ALA A 84 -42.03 -5.61 -29.19
C ALA A 84 -41.18 -6.44 -30.16
N ILE A 85 -39.97 -6.83 -29.77
CA ILE A 85 -39.09 -7.69 -30.56
C ILE A 85 -39.70 -9.07 -30.81
N ASP A 86 -40.32 -9.67 -29.79
CA ASP A 86 -41.00 -10.96 -29.94
C ASP A 86 -42.20 -10.91 -30.90
N LEU A 87 -42.90 -9.78 -30.92
CA LEU A 87 -44.01 -9.54 -31.90
C LEU A 87 -43.49 -9.46 -33.33
N VAL A 88 -42.32 -8.77 -33.52
CA VAL A 88 -41.77 -8.53 -34.85
C VAL A 88 -41.01 -9.73 -35.39
N SER A 89 -40.33 -10.49 -34.54
CA SER A 89 -39.45 -11.60 -34.92
C SER A 89 -40.16 -12.66 -35.75
N GLY A 90 -39.69 -12.89 -36.97
CA GLY A 90 -40.24 -13.87 -37.91
C GLY A 90 -41.56 -13.48 -38.55
N ARG A 91 -42.13 -12.28 -38.23
CA ARG A 91 -43.42 -11.81 -38.76
C ARG A 91 -43.27 -10.57 -39.62
N LEU A 92 -42.30 -9.71 -39.33
CA LEU A 92 -42.00 -8.50 -40.10
C LEU A 92 -40.65 -8.64 -40.82
N PRO A 93 -40.38 -7.74 -41.82
CA PRO A 93 -39.06 -7.71 -42.48
C PRO A 93 -37.89 -7.54 -41.51
N GLU A 94 -36.71 -8.06 -41.91
CA GLU A 94 -35.50 -7.95 -41.13
C GLU A 94 -35.09 -6.49 -40.83
N GLU A 95 -35.45 -5.55 -41.72
CA GLU A 95 -35.23 -4.12 -41.54
C GLU A 95 -35.92 -3.57 -40.29
N THR A 96 -37.21 -3.88 -40.14
CA THR A 96 -38.01 -3.45 -38.97
C THR A 96 -37.51 -4.11 -37.67
N LEU A 97 -37.15 -5.38 -37.74
CA LEU A 97 -36.55 -6.08 -36.61
C LEU A 97 -35.21 -5.45 -36.22
N ALA A 98 -34.39 -5.04 -37.21
CA ALA A 98 -33.09 -4.40 -36.95
C ALA A 98 -33.24 -3.08 -36.22
N GLU A 99 -34.21 -2.22 -36.57
CA GLU A 99 -34.50 -0.96 -35.89
C GLU A 99 -34.86 -1.19 -34.41
N TYR A 100 -35.70 -2.19 -34.11
CA TYR A 100 -36.14 -2.49 -32.75
C TYR A 100 -35.01 -3.11 -31.93
N LEU A 101 -34.22 -3.99 -32.52
CA LEU A 101 -33.03 -4.56 -31.87
C LEU A 101 -31.98 -3.50 -31.57
N PHE A 102 -31.81 -2.48 -32.42
CA PHE A 102 -30.89 -1.39 -32.20
C PHE A 102 -31.26 -0.62 -30.92
N ASP A 103 -32.49 -0.11 -30.81
CA ASP A 103 -32.95 0.60 -29.62
C ASP A 103 -32.85 -0.27 -28.35
N TYR A 104 -33.18 -1.56 -28.47
CA TYR A 104 -33.08 -2.48 -27.36
C TYR A 104 -31.65 -2.75 -26.92
N ALA A 105 -30.73 -2.90 -27.86
CA ALA A 105 -29.30 -3.11 -27.58
C ALA A 105 -28.67 -1.88 -26.91
N VAL A 106 -29.03 -0.65 -27.37
CA VAL A 106 -28.63 0.58 -26.70
C VAL A 106 -29.16 0.62 -25.26
N LEU A 107 -30.44 0.36 -25.02
CA LEU A 107 -31.03 0.34 -23.69
C LEU A 107 -30.36 -0.69 -22.76
N LEU A 108 -30.02 -1.88 -23.27
CA LEU A 108 -29.30 -2.90 -22.52
C LEU A 108 -27.87 -2.45 -22.17
N THR A 109 -27.20 -1.75 -23.09
CA THR A 109 -25.87 -1.19 -22.86
C THR A 109 -25.93 -0.10 -21.78
N ASP A 110 -26.86 0.84 -21.88
CA ASP A 110 -27.04 1.93 -20.92
C ASP A 110 -27.45 1.44 -19.52
N THR A 111 -28.13 0.29 -19.44
CA THR A 111 -28.52 -0.33 -18.17
C THR A 111 -27.50 -1.32 -17.60
N GLY A 112 -26.30 -1.42 -18.22
CA GLY A 112 -25.21 -2.27 -17.75
C GLY A 112 -25.45 -3.77 -17.94
N GLN A 113 -26.47 -4.21 -18.71
CA GLN A 113 -26.74 -5.62 -19.00
C GLN A 113 -25.86 -6.15 -20.14
N GLN A 114 -24.53 -6.06 -19.94
CA GLN A 114 -23.52 -6.26 -20.99
C GLN A 114 -23.64 -7.58 -21.75
N THR A 115 -23.92 -8.69 -21.07
CA THR A 115 -24.04 -10.01 -21.72
C THR A 115 -25.20 -10.02 -22.72
N LYS A 116 -26.39 -9.57 -22.31
CA LYS A 116 -27.56 -9.49 -23.19
C LYS A 116 -27.38 -8.44 -24.27
N ALA A 117 -26.75 -7.33 -23.95
CA ALA A 117 -26.41 -6.30 -24.92
C ALA A 117 -25.54 -6.89 -26.05
N LEU A 118 -24.47 -7.60 -25.71
CA LEU A 118 -23.58 -8.21 -26.70
C LEU A 118 -24.31 -9.24 -27.57
N GLU A 119 -25.09 -10.16 -26.98
CA GLU A 119 -25.91 -11.12 -27.74
C GLU A 119 -26.88 -10.42 -28.71
N THR A 120 -27.46 -9.30 -28.28
CA THR A 120 -28.37 -8.51 -29.11
C THR A 120 -27.62 -7.80 -30.24
N TRP A 121 -26.48 -7.22 -29.96
CA TRP A 121 -25.63 -6.58 -30.97
C TRP A 121 -25.06 -7.60 -31.98
N GLU A 122 -24.68 -8.78 -31.55
CA GLU A 122 -24.23 -9.87 -32.45
C GLU A 122 -25.35 -10.31 -33.39
N ARG A 123 -26.60 -10.52 -32.85
CA ARG A 123 -27.78 -10.83 -33.65
C ARG A 123 -28.04 -9.73 -34.66
N LEU A 124 -27.99 -8.47 -34.24
CA LEU A 124 -28.19 -7.29 -35.09
C LEU A 124 -27.11 -7.17 -36.16
N SER A 125 -25.87 -7.39 -35.82
CA SER A 125 -24.76 -7.40 -36.77
C SER A 125 -24.95 -8.46 -37.88
N GLY A 126 -25.41 -9.63 -37.49
CA GLY A 126 -25.73 -10.69 -38.46
C GLY A 126 -26.89 -10.29 -39.43
N ILE A 127 -27.87 -9.55 -38.96
CA ILE A 127 -28.94 -9.01 -39.80
C ILE A 127 -28.38 -7.94 -40.75
N TYR A 128 -27.64 -6.95 -40.21
CA TYR A 128 -27.03 -5.91 -41.03
C TYR A 128 -26.02 -6.44 -42.05
N GLU A 129 -25.27 -7.49 -41.74
CA GLU A 129 -24.38 -8.10 -42.72
C GLU A 129 -25.15 -8.69 -43.91
N ARG A 130 -26.27 -9.33 -43.69
CA ARG A 130 -27.13 -9.84 -44.78
C ARG A 130 -27.76 -8.70 -45.59
N LEU A 131 -28.23 -7.65 -44.90
CA LEU A 131 -28.84 -6.48 -45.55
C LEU A 131 -27.76 -5.69 -46.35
N TYR A 132 -26.57 -5.52 -45.79
CA TYR A 132 -25.43 -4.87 -46.45
C TYR A 132 -25.01 -5.61 -47.71
N ARG A 133 -24.96 -6.95 -47.68
CA ARG A 133 -24.66 -7.75 -48.92
C ARG A 133 -25.71 -7.59 -49.98
N LYS A 134 -26.96 -7.35 -49.61
CA LYS A 134 -28.05 -7.15 -50.60
C LYS A 134 -28.07 -5.76 -51.18
N ALA A 135 -27.85 -4.73 -50.37
CA ALA A 135 -27.89 -3.32 -50.77
C ALA A 135 -26.87 -2.49 -49.97
N PRO A 136 -25.55 -2.55 -50.37
CA PRO A 136 -24.46 -1.91 -49.62
C PRO A 136 -24.71 -0.41 -49.33
N GLN A 137 -25.09 0.37 -50.35
CA GLN A 137 -25.31 1.81 -50.22
C GLN A 137 -26.41 2.14 -49.19
N LYS A 138 -27.46 1.33 -49.05
CA LYS A 138 -28.55 1.57 -48.11
C LYS A 138 -28.19 1.25 -46.67
N TYR A 139 -27.42 0.22 -46.44
CA TYR A 139 -27.19 -0.34 -45.10
C TYR A 139 -25.79 -0.18 -44.54
N ALA A 140 -24.82 0.40 -45.32
CA ALA A 140 -23.44 0.58 -44.93
C ALA A 140 -23.34 1.42 -43.63
N TYR A 141 -24.01 2.55 -43.57
CA TYR A 141 -24.01 3.44 -42.42
C TYR A 141 -24.47 2.76 -41.13
N GLY A 142 -25.68 2.14 -41.16
CA GLY A 142 -26.18 1.43 -39.99
C GLY A 142 -25.29 0.24 -39.57
N TYR A 143 -24.70 -0.46 -40.58
CA TYR A 143 -23.80 -1.57 -40.27
C TYR A 143 -22.51 -1.09 -39.58
N ALA A 144 -21.90 0.00 -40.03
CA ALA A 144 -20.74 0.58 -39.41
C ALA A 144 -21.03 1.04 -37.96
N GLY A 145 -22.19 1.65 -37.73
CA GLY A 145 -22.65 2.04 -36.39
C GLY A 145 -22.80 0.83 -35.42
N VAL A 146 -23.39 -0.26 -35.92
CA VAL A 146 -23.50 -1.52 -35.14
C VAL A 146 -22.13 -2.08 -34.79
N LEU A 147 -21.19 -2.11 -35.75
CA LEU A 147 -19.83 -2.61 -35.53
C LEU A 147 -19.09 -1.74 -34.49
N ASN A 148 -19.25 -0.41 -34.54
CA ASN A 148 -18.67 0.49 -33.55
C ASN A 148 -19.19 0.19 -32.14
N ASN A 149 -20.52 0.07 -31.95
CA ASN A 149 -21.10 -0.18 -30.64
C ASN A 149 -20.74 -1.57 -30.08
N MET A 150 -20.65 -2.58 -30.96
CA MET A 150 -20.12 -3.90 -30.59
C MET A 150 -18.67 -3.82 -30.11
N ALA A 151 -17.84 -3.05 -30.82
CA ALA A 151 -16.42 -2.91 -30.48
C ALA A 151 -16.26 -2.29 -29.08
N VAL A 152 -17.06 -1.28 -28.72
CA VAL A 152 -17.06 -0.71 -27.36
C VAL A 152 -17.33 -1.80 -26.31
N LEU A 153 -18.36 -2.65 -26.50
CA LEU A 153 -18.65 -3.73 -25.55
C LEU A 153 -17.58 -4.82 -25.49
N TYR A 154 -16.90 -5.11 -26.61
CA TYR A 154 -15.74 -6.01 -26.58
C TYR A 154 -14.57 -5.37 -25.84
N SER A 155 -14.36 -4.04 -25.96
CA SER A 155 -13.37 -3.30 -25.18
C SER A 155 -13.65 -3.38 -23.69
N ASP A 156 -14.89 -3.14 -23.26
CA ASP A 156 -15.33 -3.21 -21.87
C ASP A 156 -15.11 -4.62 -21.26
N LYS A 157 -15.20 -5.66 -22.09
CA LYS A 157 -14.90 -7.04 -21.70
C LYS A 157 -13.41 -7.40 -21.78
N GLY A 158 -12.56 -6.48 -22.27
CA GLY A 158 -11.16 -6.73 -22.51
C GLY A 158 -10.86 -7.65 -23.71
N ASP A 159 -11.83 -7.94 -24.57
CA ASP A 159 -11.64 -8.72 -25.80
C ASP A 159 -11.16 -7.82 -26.93
N PHE A 160 -9.90 -7.42 -26.84
CA PHE A 160 -9.28 -6.44 -27.73
C PHE A 160 -9.16 -6.91 -29.19
N ASP A 161 -9.02 -8.21 -29.45
CA ASP A 161 -8.87 -8.71 -30.81
C ASP A 161 -10.18 -8.62 -31.58
N HIS A 162 -11.29 -9.00 -30.96
CA HIS A 162 -12.62 -8.79 -31.55
C HIS A 162 -12.96 -7.31 -31.65
N CYS A 163 -12.64 -6.50 -30.62
CA CYS A 163 -12.82 -5.07 -30.65
C CYS A 163 -12.08 -4.43 -31.85
N LEU A 164 -10.78 -4.67 -31.99
CA LEU A 164 -9.97 -4.15 -33.09
C LEU A 164 -10.53 -4.58 -34.45
N SER A 165 -10.90 -5.85 -34.61
CA SER A 165 -11.48 -6.36 -35.86
C SER A 165 -12.77 -5.61 -36.24
N LYS A 166 -13.64 -5.28 -35.25
CA LYS A 166 -14.88 -4.55 -35.51
C LYS A 166 -14.61 -3.09 -35.88
N TYR A 167 -13.71 -2.40 -35.17
CA TYR A 167 -13.32 -1.03 -35.51
C TYR A 167 -12.72 -0.93 -36.91
N LEU A 168 -11.77 -1.80 -37.27
CA LEU A 168 -11.16 -1.78 -38.61
C LEU A 168 -12.19 -2.02 -39.70
N LYS A 169 -13.16 -2.93 -39.47
CA LYS A 169 -14.25 -3.18 -40.43
C LYS A 169 -15.21 -1.98 -40.55
N ALA A 170 -15.47 -1.29 -39.45
CA ALA A 170 -16.29 -0.06 -39.45
C ALA A 170 -15.56 1.07 -40.22
N ILE A 171 -14.26 1.27 -39.98
CA ILE A 171 -13.43 2.24 -40.70
C ILE A 171 -13.47 2.00 -42.21
N ASP A 172 -13.23 0.74 -42.67
CA ASP A 172 -13.27 0.40 -44.11
C ASP A 172 -14.64 0.75 -44.74
N ILE A 173 -15.73 0.57 -43.98
CA ILE A 173 -17.08 0.94 -44.45
C ILE A 173 -17.21 2.47 -44.53
N TYR A 174 -16.81 3.22 -43.50
CA TYR A 174 -16.88 4.67 -43.51
C TYR A 174 -15.97 5.32 -44.54
N ASP A 175 -14.77 4.80 -44.73
CA ASP A 175 -13.86 5.24 -45.80
C ASP A 175 -14.44 5.08 -47.20
N ARG A 176 -15.27 4.04 -47.42
CA ARG A 176 -16.00 3.87 -48.71
C ARG A 176 -17.13 4.87 -48.85
N LEU A 177 -17.90 5.10 -47.79
CA LEU A 177 -18.98 6.05 -47.75
C LEU A 177 -18.44 7.50 -47.98
N ASP A 178 -17.34 7.85 -47.32
CA ASP A 178 -16.74 9.16 -47.44
C ASP A 178 -16.17 9.43 -48.84
N ARG A 179 -15.71 8.40 -49.56
CA ARG A 179 -15.31 8.55 -50.96
C ARG A 179 -16.48 8.85 -51.88
N GLU A 180 -17.68 8.38 -51.58
CA GLU A 180 -18.91 8.62 -52.34
C GLU A 180 -19.51 10.01 -52.01
N GLU A 181 -19.52 10.36 -50.71
CA GLU A 181 -20.09 11.61 -50.20
C GLU A 181 -19.11 12.25 -49.17
N PRO A 182 -18.05 12.97 -49.63
CA PRO A 182 -17.02 13.51 -48.75
C PRO A 182 -17.53 14.47 -47.68
N GLY A 183 -17.12 14.24 -46.45
CA GLY A 183 -17.37 15.11 -45.30
C GLY A 183 -18.73 14.92 -44.62
N ILE A 184 -19.61 14.03 -45.12
CA ILE A 184 -20.90 13.74 -44.44
C ILE A 184 -20.70 12.90 -43.19
N TYR A 185 -19.71 12.01 -43.20
CA TYR A 185 -19.45 11.03 -42.16
C TYR A 185 -18.30 11.42 -41.23
N ASP A 186 -17.79 12.63 -41.34
CA ASP A 186 -16.65 13.17 -40.59
C ASP A 186 -16.86 13.01 -39.07
N ASP A 187 -18.08 13.22 -38.57
CA ASP A 187 -18.42 13.07 -37.14
C ASP A 187 -18.23 11.64 -36.65
N ASP A 188 -18.80 10.70 -37.43
CA ASP A 188 -18.70 9.27 -37.09
C ASP A 188 -17.28 8.74 -37.21
N ILE A 189 -16.52 9.19 -38.21
CA ILE A 189 -15.11 8.84 -38.40
C ILE A 189 -14.26 9.36 -37.24
N ALA A 190 -14.46 10.61 -36.83
CA ALA A 190 -13.74 11.18 -35.67
C ALA A 190 -14.02 10.39 -34.38
N ARG A 191 -15.30 10.06 -34.15
CA ARG A 191 -15.71 9.26 -32.99
C ARG A 191 -15.08 7.86 -33.01
N LEU A 192 -15.10 7.20 -34.15
CA LEU A 192 -14.51 5.89 -34.33
C LEU A 192 -12.99 5.88 -34.12
N LYS A 193 -12.28 6.90 -34.66
CA LYS A 193 -10.83 7.07 -34.47
C LYS A 193 -10.49 7.36 -33.00
N ASN A 194 -11.30 8.15 -32.30
CA ASN A 194 -11.14 8.35 -30.86
C ASN A 194 -11.29 7.03 -30.09
N ASN A 195 -12.32 6.24 -30.40
CA ASN A 195 -12.52 4.93 -29.77
C ASN A 195 -11.37 3.95 -30.08
N LEU A 196 -10.86 3.96 -31.31
CA LEU A 196 -9.70 3.16 -31.71
C LEU A 196 -8.42 3.61 -30.96
N GLY A 197 -8.26 4.92 -30.79
CA GLY A 197 -7.17 5.50 -29.99
C GLY A 197 -7.24 5.03 -28.53
N THR A 198 -8.44 5.00 -27.95
CA THR A 198 -8.67 4.47 -26.59
C THR A 198 -8.27 3.00 -26.53
N LEU A 199 -8.70 2.19 -27.49
CA LEU A 199 -8.31 0.77 -27.58
C LEU A 199 -6.78 0.58 -27.62
N TYR A 200 -6.06 1.39 -28.41
CA TYR A 200 -4.60 1.32 -28.46
C TYR A 200 -3.98 1.79 -27.12
N SER A 201 -4.57 2.78 -26.47
CA SER A 201 -4.14 3.25 -25.14
C SER A 201 -4.29 2.14 -24.10
N ASP A 202 -5.41 1.43 -24.09
CA ASP A 202 -5.69 0.28 -23.19
C ASP A 202 -4.75 -0.92 -23.44
N ARG A 203 -4.08 -0.95 -24.61
CA ARG A 203 -3.06 -1.93 -24.96
C ARG A 203 -1.64 -1.43 -24.77
N ASP A 204 -1.45 -0.30 -24.13
CA ASP A 204 -0.17 0.38 -23.95
C ASP A 204 0.53 0.76 -25.28
N GLU A 205 -0.20 0.78 -26.40
CA GLU A 205 0.29 1.17 -27.72
C GLU A 205 0.17 2.70 -27.94
N TYR A 206 0.69 3.50 -26.98
CA TYR A 206 0.44 4.96 -26.89
C TYR A 206 0.77 5.75 -28.15
N ASN A 207 1.83 5.39 -28.89
CA ASN A 207 2.16 6.05 -30.15
C ASN A 207 1.06 5.88 -31.20
N LYS A 208 0.44 4.70 -31.28
CA LYS A 208 -0.70 4.48 -32.17
C LYS A 208 -1.95 5.19 -31.66
N ALA A 209 -2.17 5.14 -30.34
CA ALA A 209 -3.27 5.86 -29.72
C ALA A 209 -3.21 7.35 -30.04
N LEU A 210 -2.06 7.99 -29.83
CA LEU A 210 -1.86 9.42 -30.14
C LEU A 210 -2.03 9.73 -31.63
N SER A 211 -1.64 8.83 -32.54
CA SER A 211 -1.86 8.99 -33.98
C SER A 211 -3.35 9.06 -34.32
N GLU A 212 -4.16 8.12 -33.76
CA GLU A 212 -5.61 8.09 -33.99
C GLU A 212 -6.32 9.26 -33.31
N PHE A 213 -5.92 9.64 -32.09
CA PHE A 213 -6.46 10.81 -31.41
C PHE A 213 -6.15 12.11 -32.16
N ASN A 214 -4.94 12.28 -32.67
CA ASN A 214 -4.58 13.47 -33.47
C ASN A 214 -5.43 13.57 -34.73
N GLU A 215 -5.67 12.47 -35.42
CA GLU A 215 -6.54 12.46 -36.59
C GLU A 215 -8.00 12.75 -36.23
N ALA A 216 -8.50 12.19 -35.13
CA ALA A 216 -9.82 12.49 -34.60
C ALA A 216 -9.97 13.99 -34.24
N ALA A 217 -8.97 14.54 -33.55
CA ALA A 217 -8.93 15.97 -33.19
C ALA A 217 -8.90 16.88 -34.43
N ARG A 218 -8.09 16.51 -35.45
CA ARG A 218 -8.04 17.26 -36.74
C ARG A 218 -9.41 17.33 -37.40
N ILE A 219 -10.09 16.19 -37.52
CA ILE A 219 -11.44 16.14 -38.13
C ILE A 219 -12.43 16.98 -37.31
N ARG A 220 -12.44 16.86 -35.98
CA ARG A 220 -13.28 17.66 -35.09
C ARG A 220 -13.02 19.16 -35.25
N PHE A 221 -11.74 19.56 -35.36
CA PHE A 221 -11.39 20.94 -35.55
C PHE A 221 -11.93 21.50 -36.88
N GLU A 222 -11.87 20.69 -37.97
CA GLU A 222 -12.46 21.05 -39.27
C GLU A 222 -14.00 21.15 -39.23
N LEU A 223 -14.68 20.28 -38.46
CA LEU A 223 -16.11 20.34 -38.24
C LEU A 223 -16.50 21.62 -37.47
N LEU A 224 -15.78 21.95 -36.39
CA LEU A 224 -16.00 23.15 -35.58
C LEU A 224 -15.79 24.44 -36.38
N ALA A 225 -14.92 24.45 -37.39
CA ALA A 225 -14.74 25.57 -38.26
C ALA A 225 -15.95 25.79 -39.18
N LYS A 226 -16.75 24.75 -39.44
CA LYS A 226 -18.00 24.80 -40.25
C LYS A 226 -19.22 25.15 -39.37
N ASP A 227 -19.31 24.50 -38.22
CA ASP A 227 -20.40 24.68 -37.25
C ASP A 227 -19.87 24.53 -35.83
N ASN A 228 -19.95 25.60 -35.05
CA ASN A 228 -19.43 25.61 -33.67
C ASN A 228 -20.48 25.06 -32.67
N ASP A 229 -21.00 23.86 -32.92
CA ASP A 229 -22.00 23.24 -32.06
C ASP A 229 -21.40 22.74 -30.72
N PRO A 230 -22.22 22.73 -29.64
CA PRO A 230 -21.76 22.34 -28.32
C PRO A 230 -21.30 20.88 -28.22
N ASP A 231 -21.92 19.95 -28.96
CA ASP A 231 -21.63 18.53 -28.92
C ASP A 231 -20.26 18.25 -29.57
N SER A 232 -19.94 18.92 -30.68
CA SER A 232 -18.62 18.83 -31.31
C SER A 232 -17.52 19.43 -30.44
N ARG A 233 -17.79 20.55 -29.73
CA ARG A 233 -16.84 21.11 -28.74
C ARG A 233 -16.59 20.12 -27.60
N SER A 234 -17.65 19.53 -27.07
CA SER A 234 -17.58 18.52 -26.00
C SER A 234 -16.82 17.29 -26.45
N ALA A 235 -17.04 16.80 -27.69
CA ALA A 235 -16.31 15.67 -28.23
C ALA A 235 -14.81 15.97 -28.44
N LEU A 236 -14.43 17.20 -28.81
CA LEU A 236 -13.04 17.62 -28.88
C LEU A 236 -12.36 17.61 -27.49
N ALA A 237 -13.09 18.04 -26.46
CA ALA A 237 -12.58 17.97 -25.07
C ALA A 237 -12.35 16.51 -24.63
N ASP A 238 -13.22 15.58 -25.01
CA ASP A 238 -13.03 14.15 -24.73
C ASP A 238 -11.76 13.61 -25.41
N ILE A 239 -11.52 13.98 -26.67
CA ILE A 239 -10.30 13.59 -27.40
C ILE A 239 -9.05 14.11 -26.68
N TYR A 240 -9.04 15.40 -26.30
CA TYR A 240 -7.90 15.99 -25.57
C TYR A 240 -7.67 15.31 -24.21
N CYS A 241 -8.73 14.94 -23.51
CA CYS A 241 -8.65 14.18 -22.26
C CYS A 241 -8.01 12.80 -22.49
N ASN A 242 -8.39 12.10 -23.57
CA ASN A 242 -7.82 10.80 -23.92
C ASN A 242 -6.35 10.94 -24.37
N MET A 243 -5.99 11.98 -25.11
CA MET A 243 -4.59 12.30 -25.44
C MET A 243 -3.76 12.56 -24.19
N ALA A 244 -4.29 13.33 -23.25
CA ALA A 244 -3.61 13.59 -21.98
C ALA A 244 -3.38 12.30 -21.20
N THR A 245 -4.34 11.39 -21.20
CA THR A 245 -4.20 10.06 -20.57
C THR A 245 -3.09 9.25 -21.23
N ALA A 246 -3.08 9.14 -22.54
CA ALA A 246 -2.04 8.41 -23.27
C ALA A 246 -0.63 9.00 -23.04
N LEU A 247 -0.51 10.33 -23.00
CA LEU A 247 0.73 11.03 -22.71
C LEU A 247 1.18 10.84 -21.24
N GLN A 248 0.25 10.84 -20.30
CA GLN A 248 0.53 10.59 -18.88
C GLN A 248 1.16 9.20 -18.68
N PHE A 249 0.60 8.18 -19.34
CA PHE A 249 1.11 6.80 -19.23
C PHE A 249 2.34 6.52 -20.11
N SER A 250 2.58 7.31 -21.17
CA SER A 250 3.81 7.24 -21.96
C SER A 250 4.95 8.09 -21.41
N ASP A 251 4.84 8.55 -20.17
CA ASP A 251 5.84 9.34 -19.43
C ASP A 251 6.12 10.76 -20.00
N HIS A 252 5.06 11.40 -20.50
CA HIS A 252 5.09 12.78 -20.98
C HIS A 252 4.07 13.66 -20.23
N PRO A 253 4.13 13.74 -18.87
CA PRO A 253 3.09 14.38 -18.07
C PRO A 253 2.99 15.90 -18.30
N GLN A 254 4.08 16.59 -18.72
CA GLN A 254 4.05 18.01 -19.07
C GLN A 254 3.25 18.27 -20.33
N GLU A 255 3.33 17.39 -21.34
CA GLU A 255 2.50 17.49 -22.55
C GLU A 255 1.05 17.12 -22.23
N ALA A 256 0.83 16.11 -21.40
CA ALA A 256 -0.49 15.73 -20.92
C ALA A 256 -1.21 16.92 -20.27
N LEU A 257 -0.50 17.71 -19.44
CA LEU A 257 -1.05 18.91 -18.79
C LEU A 257 -1.54 19.96 -19.80
N ARG A 258 -0.90 20.09 -20.97
CA ARG A 258 -1.35 21.04 -22.01
C ARG A 258 -2.69 20.60 -22.60
N TYR A 259 -2.88 19.33 -22.90
CA TYR A 259 -4.12 18.83 -23.48
C TYR A 259 -5.26 18.83 -22.47
N ILE A 260 -5.01 18.44 -21.22
CA ILE A 260 -6.05 18.45 -20.19
C ILE A 260 -6.52 19.88 -19.87
N ALA A 261 -5.62 20.86 -19.89
CA ALA A 261 -5.97 22.27 -19.72
C ALA A 261 -6.85 22.80 -20.88
N GLN A 262 -6.59 22.35 -22.13
CA GLN A 262 -7.45 22.71 -23.27
C GLN A 262 -8.85 22.07 -23.14
N ALA A 263 -8.92 20.80 -22.74
CA ALA A 263 -10.17 20.11 -22.48
C ALA A 263 -10.98 20.80 -21.36
N HIS A 264 -10.31 21.19 -20.27
CA HIS A 264 -10.92 21.90 -19.15
C HIS A 264 -11.49 23.26 -19.62
N ALA A 265 -10.72 24.05 -20.37
CA ALA A 265 -11.19 25.35 -20.89
C ALA A 265 -12.44 25.22 -21.74
N ILE A 266 -12.51 24.22 -22.64
CA ILE A 266 -13.68 23.97 -23.47
C ILE A 266 -14.90 23.63 -22.62
N LEU A 267 -14.77 22.72 -21.65
CA LEU A 267 -15.89 22.31 -20.81
C LEU A 267 -16.34 23.40 -19.83
N ASP A 268 -15.41 24.21 -19.34
CA ASP A 268 -15.73 25.37 -18.48
C ASP A 268 -16.57 26.43 -19.22
N GLU A 269 -16.31 26.63 -20.53
CA GLU A 269 -17.16 27.49 -21.40
C GLU A 269 -18.52 26.84 -21.63
N LEU A 270 -18.56 25.53 -21.92
CA LEU A 270 -19.80 24.81 -22.15
C LEU A 270 -20.70 24.76 -20.91
N ASP A 271 -20.12 24.60 -19.70
CA ASP A 271 -20.90 24.58 -18.46
C ASP A 271 -21.48 25.98 -18.15
N LYS A 272 -20.79 27.06 -18.51
CA LYS A 272 -21.35 28.44 -18.41
C LYS A 272 -22.50 28.68 -19.38
N GLU A 273 -22.41 28.13 -20.61
CA GLU A 273 -23.47 28.24 -21.62
C GLU A 273 -24.67 27.34 -21.29
N PHE A 274 -24.40 26.11 -20.80
CA PHE A 274 -25.39 25.07 -20.56
C PHE A 274 -25.22 24.46 -19.17
N PRO A 275 -25.55 25.16 -18.08
CA PRO A 275 -25.29 24.71 -16.72
C PRO A 275 -25.85 23.32 -16.44
N ARG A 276 -25.02 22.47 -15.80
CA ARG A 276 -25.30 21.12 -15.38
C ARG A 276 -25.31 20.02 -16.46
N ILE A 277 -25.28 20.36 -17.74
CA ILE A 277 -25.28 19.37 -18.82
C ILE A 277 -23.93 18.65 -18.90
N TYR A 278 -22.84 19.38 -18.72
CA TYR A 278 -21.47 18.86 -18.85
C TYR A 278 -20.76 18.58 -17.52
N GLU A 279 -21.47 18.70 -16.38
CA GLU A 279 -20.89 18.45 -15.04
C GLU A 279 -20.17 17.08 -14.93
N TYR A 280 -20.71 16.03 -15.56
CA TYR A 280 -20.09 14.71 -15.50
C TYR A 280 -18.76 14.63 -16.27
N LYS A 281 -18.64 15.38 -17.39
CA LYS A 281 -17.38 15.47 -18.13
C LYS A 281 -16.36 16.34 -17.40
N LEU A 282 -16.81 17.44 -16.82
CA LEU A 282 -15.96 18.32 -16.02
C LEU A 282 -15.38 17.58 -14.80
N TYR A 283 -16.20 16.75 -14.13
CA TYR A 283 -15.72 15.83 -13.09
C TYR A 283 -14.56 14.96 -13.59
N SER A 284 -14.73 14.30 -14.74
CA SER A 284 -13.73 13.38 -15.30
C SER A 284 -12.41 14.11 -15.63
N ILE A 285 -12.49 15.30 -16.19
CA ILE A 285 -11.32 16.12 -16.52
C ILE A 285 -10.58 16.56 -15.25
N LEU A 286 -11.29 17.07 -14.27
CA LEU A 286 -10.69 17.49 -13.00
C LEU A 286 -10.02 16.33 -12.26
N ASN A 287 -10.60 15.14 -12.36
CA ASN A 287 -10.01 13.93 -11.78
C ASN A 287 -8.66 13.59 -12.43
N ARG A 288 -8.60 13.63 -13.76
CA ARG A 288 -7.37 13.39 -14.52
C ARG A 288 -6.34 14.50 -14.32
N GLU A 289 -6.78 15.75 -14.31
CA GLU A 289 -5.92 16.89 -14.04
C GLU A 289 -5.22 16.74 -12.69
N GLY A 290 -5.96 16.37 -11.65
CA GLY A 290 -5.42 16.09 -10.34
C GLY A 290 -4.40 14.94 -10.34
N SER A 291 -4.70 13.84 -11.05
CA SER A 291 -3.77 12.73 -11.21
C SER A 291 -2.47 13.13 -11.93
N ILE A 292 -2.55 13.97 -12.97
CA ILE A 292 -1.37 14.50 -13.68
C ILE A 292 -0.55 15.41 -12.75
N TYR A 293 -1.20 16.32 -12.00
CA TYR A 293 -0.51 17.18 -11.04
C TYR A 293 0.19 16.37 -9.93
N THR A 294 -0.43 15.29 -9.44
CA THR A 294 0.18 14.38 -8.47
C THR A 294 1.48 13.78 -9.03
N ARG A 295 1.49 13.33 -10.30
CA ARG A 295 2.71 12.82 -10.95
C ARG A 295 3.79 13.86 -11.20
N LEU A 296 3.41 15.13 -11.30
CA LEU A 296 4.33 16.27 -11.46
C LEU A 296 4.76 16.87 -10.12
N ASP A 297 4.41 16.24 -9.02
CA ASP A 297 4.68 16.69 -7.63
C ASP A 297 4.12 18.10 -7.33
N GLN A 298 3.09 18.53 -8.08
CA GLN A 298 2.38 19.79 -7.85
C GLN A 298 1.18 19.55 -6.93
N LEU A 299 1.45 19.13 -5.69
CA LEU A 299 0.47 18.56 -4.75
C LEU A 299 -0.66 19.52 -4.38
N ASP A 300 -0.40 20.82 -4.23
CA ASP A 300 -1.42 21.84 -3.95
C ASP A 300 -2.47 21.92 -5.07
N LYS A 301 -2.02 21.89 -6.34
CA LYS A 301 -2.92 21.92 -7.49
C LYS A 301 -3.67 20.61 -7.66
N ALA A 302 -3.01 19.49 -7.36
CA ALA A 302 -3.64 18.20 -7.35
C ALA A 302 -4.79 18.16 -6.34
N GLU A 303 -4.57 18.67 -5.13
CA GLU A 303 -5.58 18.74 -4.07
C GLU A 303 -6.77 19.62 -4.50
N GLU A 304 -6.53 20.79 -5.10
CA GLU A 304 -7.59 21.67 -5.60
C GLU A 304 -8.46 20.99 -6.66
N SER A 305 -7.83 20.36 -7.68
CA SER A 305 -8.55 19.71 -8.79
C SER A 305 -9.32 18.50 -8.29
N LEU A 306 -8.73 17.65 -7.44
CA LEU A 306 -9.38 16.44 -6.89
C LEU A 306 -10.50 16.77 -5.90
N GLN A 307 -10.39 17.84 -5.11
CA GLN A 307 -11.48 18.28 -4.24
C GLN A 307 -12.70 18.74 -5.04
N LYS A 308 -12.49 19.53 -6.12
CA LYS A 308 -13.56 19.93 -7.04
C LYS A 308 -14.19 18.72 -7.72
N SER A 309 -13.37 17.77 -8.20
CA SER A 309 -13.83 16.50 -8.79
C SER A 309 -14.71 15.73 -7.82
N LEU A 310 -14.25 15.51 -6.59
CA LEU A 310 -14.98 14.79 -5.54
C LEU A 310 -16.33 15.47 -5.20
N GLN A 311 -16.35 16.80 -5.15
CA GLN A 311 -17.57 17.54 -4.91
C GLN A 311 -18.59 17.35 -6.03
N LEU A 312 -18.15 17.44 -7.31
CA LEU A 312 -19.01 17.19 -8.47
C LEU A 312 -19.52 15.75 -8.49
N ALA A 313 -18.65 14.76 -8.29
CA ALA A 313 -19.04 13.36 -8.23
C ALA A 313 -20.06 13.09 -7.11
N THR A 314 -19.89 13.73 -5.94
CA THR A 314 -20.84 13.62 -4.83
C THR A 314 -22.20 14.19 -5.20
N ASN A 315 -22.23 15.34 -5.85
CA ASN A 315 -23.47 15.98 -6.31
C ASN A 315 -24.16 15.13 -7.39
N LEU A 316 -23.41 14.60 -8.34
CA LEU A 316 -23.93 13.73 -9.40
C LEU A 316 -24.51 12.42 -8.81
N ALA A 317 -23.77 11.75 -7.93
CA ALA A 317 -24.21 10.53 -7.27
C ALA A 317 -25.44 10.75 -6.35
N SER A 318 -25.56 11.92 -5.71
CA SER A 318 -26.74 12.24 -4.89
C SER A 318 -28.01 12.41 -5.74
N ARG A 319 -27.88 12.92 -6.96
CA ARG A 319 -29.00 13.12 -7.90
C ARG A 319 -29.36 11.84 -8.67
N MET A 320 -28.34 11.10 -9.12
CA MET A 320 -28.52 9.89 -9.93
C MET A 320 -27.58 8.77 -9.42
N PRO A 321 -27.92 8.11 -8.31
CA PRO A 321 -27.02 7.12 -7.67
C PRO A 321 -26.66 5.94 -8.59
N LEU A 322 -27.58 5.47 -9.42
CA LEU A 322 -27.34 4.33 -10.31
C LEU A 322 -26.33 4.65 -11.41
N ALA A 323 -26.32 5.89 -11.90
CA ALA A 323 -25.42 6.31 -12.98
C ALA A 323 -24.03 6.72 -12.46
N HIS A 324 -23.96 7.36 -11.28
CA HIS A 324 -22.76 8.07 -10.85
C HIS A 324 -22.12 7.57 -9.53
N SER A 325 -22.58 6.45 -8.96
CA SER A 325 -21.93 5.89 -7.78
C SER A 325 -20.51 5.39 -8.09
N ALA A 326 -20.27 4.85 -9.28
CA ALA A 326 -18.93 4.45 -9.71
C ALA A 326 -17.98 5.66 -9.83
N ASP A 327 -18.49 6.77 -10.39
CA ASP A 327 -17.72 8.02 -10.48
C ASP A 327 -17.33 8.57 -9.11
N LEU A 328 -18.27 8.52 -8.15
CA LEU A 328 -17.97 8.89 -6.75
C LEU A 328 -16.91 7.98 -6.13
N ALA A 329 -16.97 6.68 -6.37
CA ALA A 329 -15.95 5.75 -5.86
C ALA A 329 -14.58 6.03 -6.48
N THR A 330 -14.53 6.31 -7.79
CA THR A 330 -13.28 6.68 -8.49
C THR A 330 -12.72 8.01 -7.95
N ALA A 331 -13.55 9.05 -7.77
CA ALA A 331 -13.08 10.32 -7.20
C ALA A 331 -12.53 10.16 -5.77
N LYS A 332 -13.17 9.30 -4.96
CA LYS A 332 -12.65 8.96 -3.62
C LYS A 332 -11.33 8.20 -3.68
N MET A 333 -11.18 7.29 -4.62
CA MET A 333 -9.94 6.51 -4.83
C MET A 333 -8.78 7.44 -5.20
N GLU A 334 -8.96 8.34 -6.16
CA GLU A 334 -7.91 9.29 -6.58
C GLU A 334 -7.53 10.27 -5.45
N MET A 335 -8.52 10.82 -4.75
CA MET A 335 -8.26 11.68 -3.58
C MET A 335 -7.53 10.93 -2.46
N SER A 336 -7.82 9.65 -2.28
CA SER A 336 -7.13 8.81 -1.30
C SER A 336 -5.68 8.52 -1.72
N GLY A 337 -5.43 8.35 -3.03
CA GLY A 337 -4.07 8.26 -3.58
C GLY A 337 -3.25 9.51 -3.28
N LEU A 338 -3.81 10.70 -3.50
CA LEU A 338 -3.15 11.95 -3.14
C LEU A 338 -2.90 12.06 -1.62
N ASN A 339 -3.89 11.71 -0.79
CA ASN A 339 -3.72 11.73 0.67
C ASN A 339 -2.58 10.83 1.13
N TYR A 340 -2.39 9.68 0.48
CA TYR A 340 -1.27 8.80 0.75
C TYR A 340 0.08 9.46 0.39
N VAL A 341 0.17 10.08 -0.77
CA VAL A 341 1.37 10.84 -1.18
C VAL A 341 1.69 11.99 -0.22
N LEU A 342 0.64 12.63 0.35
CA LEU A 342 0.77 13.68 1.37
C LEU A 342 1.08 13.15 2.78
N GLY A 343 1.27 11.84 2.97
CA GLY A 343 1.51 11.22 4.27
C GLY A 343 0.28 11.14 5.19
N LYS A 344 -0.92 11.51 4.69
CA LYS A 344 -2.20 11.45 5.42
C LYS A 344 -2.79 10.02 5.36
N ASN A 345 -2.06 9.03 5.94
CA ASN A 345 -2.36 7.61 5.76
C ASN A 345 -3.76 7.20 6.27
N GLU A 346 -4.23 7.77 7.38
CA GLU A 346 -5.55 7.44 7.92
C GLU A 346 -6.69 7.92 7.02
N GLU A 347 -6.60 9.15 6.49
CA GLU A 347 -7.56 9.70 5.52
C GLU A 347 -7.54 8.90 4.21
N ALA A 348 -6.36 8.52 3.73
CA ALA A 348 -6.19 7.69 2.54
C ALA A 348 -6.89 6.34 2.72
N ARG A 349 -6.59 5.63 3.80
CA ARG A 349 -7.20 4.33 4.14
C ARG A 349 -8.72 4.43 4.24
N LYS A 350 -9.24 5.43 4.95
CA LYS A 350 -10.67 5.67 5.08
C LYS A 350 -11.36 5.90 3.75
N GLY A 351 -10.75 6.70 2.88
CA GLY A 351 -11.29 7.00 1.56
C GLY A 351 -11.26 5.77 0.64
N PHE A 352 -10.18 4.98 0.65
CA PHE A 352 -10.11 3.72 -0.10
C PHE A 352 -11.14 2.70 0.39
N CYS A 353 -11.36 2.56 1.71
CA CYS A 353 -12.40 1.68 2.23
C CYS A 353 -13.80 2.10 1.75
N GLN A 354 -14.09 3.43 1.73
CA GLN A 354 -15.37 3.92 1.20
C GLN A 354 -15.53 3.64 -0.30
N ALA A 355 -14.48 3.81 -1.09
CA ALA A 355 -14.49 3.47 -2.51
C ALA A 355 -14.74 1.98 -2.73
N LEU A 356 -14.04 1.12 -1.97
CA LEU A 356 -14.20 -0.34 -2.01
C LEU A 356 -15.64 -0.77 -1.70
N ASP A 357 -16.26 -0.19 -0.66
CA ASP A 357 -17.63 -0.49 -0.29
C ASP A 357 -18.61 -0.14 -1.43
N ILE A 358 -18.39 0.99 -2.11
CA ILE A 358 -19.24 1.39 -3.22
C ILE A 358 -19.05 0.42 -4.39
N PHE A 359 -17.82 0.14 -4.80
CA PHE A 359 -17.54 -0.80 -5.89
C PHE A 359 -18.07 -2.21 -5.61
N ARG A 360 -17.91 -2.73 -4.39
CA ARG A 360 -18.46 -4.03 -3.99
C ARG A 360 -19.98 -4.07 -4.03
N ARG A 361 -20.68 -3.00 -3.66
CA ARG A 361 -22.16 -2.92 -3.81
C ARG A 361 -22.59 -2.91 -5.28
N LEU A 362 -21.82 -2.25 -6.14
CA LEU A 362 -22.08 -2.22 -7.58
C LEU A 362 -21.79 -3.59 -8.23
N GLN A 363 -20.76 -4.27 -7.78
CA GLN A 363 -20.31 -5.57 -8.30
C GLN A 363 -21.32 -6.72 -8.09
N THR A 364 -22.25 -6.61 -7.13
CA THR A 364 -23.22 -7.69 -6.84
C THR A 364 -24.06 -8.12 -8.04
N LYS A 365 -24.02 -7.37 -9.14
CA LYS A 365 -24.79 -7.60 -10.35
C LYS A 365 -23.97 -8.08 -11.55
N GLU A 366 -22.75 -7.59 -11.74
CA GLU A 366 -21.83 -8.01 -12.82
C GLU A 366 -20.36 -7.78 -12.43
N PRO A 367 -19.36 -8.60 -12.90
CA PRO A 367 -17.95 -8.50 -12.51
C PRO A 367 -17.19 -7.33 -13.20
N VAL A 368 -17.88 -6.28 -13.59
CA VAL A 368 -17.33 -5.11 -14.29
C VAL A 368 -16.38 -4.30 -13.41
N TYR A 369 -16.55 -4.39 -12.09
CA TYR A 369 -15.77 -3.61 -11.13
C TYR A 369 -14.56 -4.35 -10.53
N ASP A 370 -14.21 -5.51 -11.06
CA ASP A 370 -13.04 -6.29 -10.59
C ASP A 370 -11.73 -5.47 -10.69
N HIS A 371 -11.54 -4.69 -11.78
CA HIS A 371 -10.34 -3.89 -11.95
C HIS A 371 -10.18 -2.79 -10.89
N PRO A 372 -11.12 -1.86 -10.67
CA PRO A 372 -11.01 -0.86 -9.63
C PRO A 372 -10.98 -1.45 -8.21
N ILE A 373 -11.67 -2.57 -7.96
CA ILE A 373 -11.60 -3.27 -6.67
C ILE A 373 -10.19 -3.76 -6.40
N ALA A 374 -9.56 -4.44 -7.36
CA ALA A 374 -8.17 -4.92 -7.20
C ALA A 374 -7.19 -3.76 -6.98
N THR A 375 -7.37 -2.64 -7.67
CA THR A 375 -6.54 -1.44 -7.50
C THR A 375 -6.68 -0.84 -6.09
N VAL A 376 -7.92 -0.73 -5.58
CA VAL A 376 -8.16 -0.23 -4.22
C VAL A 376 -7.61 -1.18 -3.16
N LEU A 377 -7.79 -2.49 -3.33
CA LEU A 377 -7.24 -3.51 -2.43
C LEU A 377 -5.71 -3.47 -2.40
N GLN A 378 -5.07 -3.33 -3.56
CA GLN A 378 -3.62 -3.18 -3.66
C GLN A 378 -3.13 -1.96 -2.87
N ASN A 379 -3.75 -0.78 -3.06
CA ASN A 379 -3.38 0.43 -2.34
C ASN A 379 -3.63 0.30 -0.82
N LEU A 380 -4.72 -0.34 -0.40
CA LEU A 380 -4.96 -0.64 1.02
C LEU A 380 -3.89 -1.58 1.58
N GLY A 381 -3.47 -2.59 0.83
CA GLY A 381 -2.39 -3.49 1.21
C GLY A 381 -1.07 -2.75 1.41
N VAL A 382 -0.70 -1.87 0.48
CA VAL A 382 0.52 -1.05 0.57
C VAL A 382 0.46 -0.12 1.79
N ILE A 383 -0.68 0.56 2.05
CA ILE A 383 -0.84 1.42 3.23
C ILE A 383 -0.71 0.62 4.53
N CYS A 384 -1.39 -0.54 4.62
CA CYS A 384 -1.30 -1.39 5.81
C CYS A 384 0.12 -1.91 6.04
N ARG A 385 0.88 -2.21 4.97
CA ARG A 385 2.30 -2.58 5.07
C ARG A 385 3.13 -1.46 5.69
N HIS A 386 2.96 -0.22 5.24
CA HIS A 386 3.66 0.94 5.81
C HIS A 386 3.20 1.30 7.24
N GLU A 387 2.02 0.84 7.65
CA GLU A 387 1.52 0.93 9.03
C GLU A 387 1.93 -0.29 9.88
N GLU A 388 2.79 -1.19 9.37
CA GLU A 388 3.24 -2.45 10.00
C GLU A 388 2.09 -3.41 10.34
N LYS A 389 0.92 -3.25 9.70
CA LYS A 389 -0.26 -4.12 9.84
C LYS A 389 -0.21 -5.25 8.82
N TYR A 390 0.77 -6.12 8.96
CA TYR A 390 1.13 -7.12 7.95
C TYR A 390 -0.01 -8.13 7.65
N GLU A 391 -0.79 -8.54 8.65
CA GLU A 391 -1.92 -9.46 8.45
C GLU A 391 -3.03 -8.85 7.58
N ASP A 392 -3.39 -7.60 7.81
CA ASP A 392 -4.38 -6.88 6.99
C ASP A 392 -3.82 -6.62 5.58
N ALA A 393 -2.53 -6.27 5.48
CA ALA A 393 -1.85 -6.08 4.21
C ALA A 393 -1.86 -7.36 3.37
N GLU A 394 -1.52 -8.51 3.98
CA GLU A 394 -1.53 -9.82 3.32
C GLU A 394 -2.94 -10.18 2.81
N LYS A 395 -3.96 -9.95 3.61
CA LYS A 395 -5.35 -10.20 3.22
C LYS A 395 -5.77 -9.37 2.01
N PHE A 396 -5.46 -8.07 2.01
CA PHE A 396 -5.82 -7.19 0.90
C PHE A 396 -5.04 -7.53 -0.37
N LEU A 397 -3.74 -7.76 -0.28
CA LEU A 397 -2.92 -8.10 -1.44
C LEU A 397 -3.23 -9.49 -2.00
N LYS A 398 -3.56 -10.48 -1.18
CA LYS A 398 -4.05 -11.78 -1.64
C LYS A 398 -5.36 -11.65 -2.42
N GLU A 399 -6.34 -10.91 -1.91
CA GLU A 399 -7.62 -10.69 -2.62
C GLU A 399 -7.38 -9.95 -3.95
N ALA A 400 -6.49 -8.94 -3.96
CA ALA A 400 -6.12 -8.24 -5.18
C ALA A 400 -5.45 -9.19 -6.20
N LEU A 401 -4.54 -10.04 -5.73
CA LEU A 401 -3.84 -11.04 -6.56
C LEU A 401 -4.81 -12.03 -7.19
N ASP A 402 -5.75 -12.59 -6.40
CA ASP A 402 -6.77 -13.52 -6.88
C ASP A 402 -7.64 -12.90 -7.98
N ILE A 403 -7.98 -11.61 -7.85
CA ILE A 403 -8.75 -10.89 -8.88
C ILE A 403 -7.89 -10.72 -10.14
N ARG A 404 -6.64 -10.27 -10.01
CA ARG A 404 -5.72 -10.06 -11.14
C ARG A 404 -5.39 -11.36 -11.88
N GLU A 405 -5.23 -12.47 -11.18
CA GLU A 405 -5.03 -13.80 -11.79
C GLU A 405 -6.23 -14.22 -12.63
N ARG A 406 -7.46 -14.02 -12.11
CA ARG A 406 -8.68 -14.29 -12.88
C ARG A 406 -8.80 -13.40 -14.12
N GLN A 407 -8.51 -12.11 -13.99
CA GLN A 407 -8.52 -11.17 -15.12
C GLN A 407 -7.47 -11.56 -16.16
N HIS A 408 -6.24 -11.85 -15.74
CA HIS A 408 -5.17 -12.28 -16.63
C HIS A 408 -5.48 -13.61 -17.34
N ALA A 409 -6.13 -14.57 -16.65
CA ALA A 409 -6.56 -15.83 -17.27
C ALA A 409 -7.66 -15.65 -18.32
N GLN A 410 -8.54 -14.66 -18.15
CA GLN A 410 -9.61 -14.33 -19.09
C GLN A 410 -9.09 -13.53 -20.30
N VAL A 411 -8.20 -12.57 -20.02
CA VAL A 411 -7.66 -11.64 -21.03
C VAL A 411 -6.15 -11.44 -20.80
N PRO A 412 -5.30 -12.36 -21.33
CA PRO A 412 -3.87 -12.41 -21.00
C PRO A 412 -3.05 -11.15 -21.31
N TYR A 413 -3.55 -10.23 -22.12
CA TYR A 413 -2.76 -9.09 -22.60
C TYR A 413 -3.11 -7.74 -21.96
N SER A 414 -4.22 -7.64 -21.23
CA SER A 414 -4.73 -6.35 -20.75
C SER A 414 -4.38 -5.99 -19.32
N PHE A 415 -4.16 -7.00 -18.50
CA PHE A 415 -3.94 -6.81 -17.06
C PHE A 415 -2.60 -7.38 -16.59
N THR A 416 -1.69 -7.63 -17.53
CA THR A 416 -0.40 -8.29 -17.24
C THR A 416 0.48 -7.38 -16.37
N ALA A 417 0.56 -6.09 -16.68
CA ALA A 417 1.34 -5.13 -15.91
C ALA A 417 0.76 -4.88 -14.51
N ASP A 418 -0.58 -4.78 -14.41
CA ASP A 418 -1.25 -4.63 -13.10
C ASP A 418 -1.08 -5.88 -12.22
N HIS A 419 -1.15 -7.07 -12.84
CA HIS A 419 -0.88 -8.33 -12.14
C HIS A 419 0.57 -8.38 -11.64
N ALA A 420 1.53 -7.98 -12.47
CA ALA A 420 2.94 -7.89 -12.10
C ALA A 420 3.16 -6.94 -10.92
N LYS A 421 2.47 -5.78 -10.93
CA LYS A 421 2.56 -4.79 -9.86
C LYS A 421 2.07 -5.35 -8.52
N VAL A 422 0.92 -6.06 -8.51
CA VAL A 422 0.42 -6.70 -7.29
C VAL A 422 1.38 -7.78 -6.80
N CYS A 423 1.97 -8.60 -7.71
CA CYS A 423 2.99 -9.58 -7.33
C CYS A 423 4.20 -8.90 -6.68
N ARG A 424 4.66 -7.77 -7.21
CA ARG A 424 5.77 -7.01 -6.64
C ARG A 424 5.43 -6.48 -5.25
N ASP A 425 4.28 -5.78 -5.09
CA ASP A 425 3.88 -5.21 -3.81
C ASP A 425 3.65 -6.30 -2.74
N PHE A 426 3.24 -7.50 -3.18
CA PHE A 426 3.11 -8.65 -2.28
C PHE A 426 4.49 -9.25 -1.94
N GLY A 427 5.42 -9.26 -2.88
CA GLY A 427 6.83 -9.59 -2.61
C GLY A 427 7.45 -8.68 -1.57
N ASP A 428 7.26 -7.36 -1.72
CA ASP A 428 7.74 -6.35 -0.77
C ASP A 428 7.16 -6.58 0.65
N LEU A 429 5.86 -6.95 0.76
CA LEU A 429 5.26 -7.30 2.05
C LEU A 429 5.90 -8.56 2.67
N LEU A 430 6.16 -9.58 1.87
CA LEU A 430 6.76 -10.83 2.33
C LEU A 430 8.20 -10.62 2.83
N VAL A 431 8.94 -9.67 2.23
CA VAL A 431 10.25 -9.23 2.74
C VAL A 431 10.11 -8.62 4.14
N ASP A 432 9.17 -7.68 4.31
CA ASP A 432 8.93 -7.05 5.61
C ASP A 432 8.48 -8.06 6.69
N MET A 433 7.88 -9.19 6.27
CA MET A 433 7.51 -10.31 7.15
C MET A 433 8.66 -11.32 7.39
N GLY A 434 9.82 -11.14 6.75
CA GLY A 434 10.96 -12.06 6.82
C GLY A 434 10.79 -13.35 6.01
N GLU A 435 9.82 -13.43 5.09
CA GLU A 435 9.51 -14.60 4.28
C GLU A 435 10.22 -14.55 2.91
N ASN A 436 11.54 -14.46 2.90
CA ASN A 436 12.38 -14.17 1.74
C ASN A 436 12.21 -15.18 0.56
N ASP A 437 11.96 -16.46 0.83
CA ASP A 437 11.73 -17.45 -0.22
C ASP A 437 10.45 -17.18 -1.00
N ARG A 438 9.34 -16.92 -0.29
CA ARG A 438 8.05 -16.56 -0.91
C ARG A 438 8.12 -15.22 -1.62
N ALA A 439 8.84 -14.26 -1.05
CA ALA A 439 9.07 -12.97 -1.69
C ALA A 439 9.78 -13.14 -3.03
N GLY A 440 10.83 -13.96 -3.06
CA GLY A 440 11.57 -14.27 -4.29
C GLY A 440 10.69 -14.91 -5.38
N GLU A 441 9.76 -15.81 -5.02
CA GLU A 441 8.79 -16.37 -5.98
C GLU A 441 7.85 -15.29 -6.56
N MET A 442 7.42 -14.34 -5.73
CA MET A 442 6.56 -13.24 -6.17
C MET A 442 7.31 -12.28 -7.08
N PHE A 443 8.55 -11.94 -6.79
CA PHE A 443 9.38 -11.10 -7.67
C PHE A 443 9.70 -11.80 -9.00
N GLU A 444 10.03 -13.08 -9.01
CA GLU A 444 10.23 -13.85 -10.24
C GLU A 444 8.99 -13.83 -11.14
N LYS A 445 7.80 -14.00 -10.51
CA LYS A 445 6.51 -13.91 -11.21
C LYS A 445 6.29 -12.50 -11.76
N ALA A 446 6.57 -11.46 -10.96
CA ALA A 446 6.45 -10.08 -11.40
C ALA A 446 7.37 -9.77 -12.60
N VAL A 447 8.65 -10.18 -12.55
CA VAL A 447 9.61 -10.02 -13.65
C VAL A 447 9.12 -10.70 -14.92
N THR A 448 8.62 -11.92 -14.79
CA THR A 448 8.09 -12.69 -15.95
C THR A 448 6.90 -11.96 -16.58
N LEU A 449 5.95 -11.50 -15.76
CA LEU A 449 4.77 -10.78 -16.23
C LEU A 449 5.14 -9.43 -16.86
N TYR A 450 5.99 -8.63 -16.20
CA TYR A 450 6.45 -7.37 -16.78
C TYR A 450 7.21 -7.55 -18.08
N THR A 451 8.04 -8.61 -18.19
CA THR A 451 8.77 -8.91 -19.43
C THR A 451 7.80 -9.21 -20.57
N ASN A 452 6.77 -10.01 -20.32
CA ASN A 452 5.74 -10.32 -21.30
C ASN A 452 4.93 -9.06 -21.71
N ALA A 453 4.65 -8.17 -20.77
CA ALA A 453 3.99 -6.89 -21.05
C ALA A 453 4.91 -5.93 -21.83
N ALA A 454 6.20 -5.89 -21.49
CA ALA A 454 7.18 -4.98 -22.09
C ALA A 454 7.53 -5.29 -23.57
N GLU A 455 7.25 -6.50 -24.07
CA GLU A 455 7.38 -6.79 -25.51
C GLU A 455 6.56 -5.82 -26.37
N LYS A 456 5.49 -5.26 -25.80
CA LYS A 456 4.57 -4.31 -26.46
C LYS A 456 4.77 -2.86 -26.00
N SER A 457 5.36 -2.64 -24.82
CA SER A 457 5.35 -1.37 -24.11
C SER A 457 6.74 -1.08 -23.51
N GLY A 458 7.46 -0.16 -24.12
CA GLY A 458 8.87 0.12 -23.76
C GLY A 458 9.07 0.75 -22.38
N HIS A 459 8.03 1.36 -21.77
CA HIS A 459 8.11 2.07 -20.50
C HIS A 459 8.20 1.15 -19.26
N LEU A 460 7.88 -0.14 -19.39
CA LEU A 460 7.95 -1.11 -18.28
C LEU A 460 9.37 -1.58 -17.93
N LYS A 461 10.38 -1.11 -18.65
CA LYS A 461 11.78 -1.54 -18.42
C LYS A 461 12.28 -1.18 -17.02
N VAL A 462 11.89 -0.02 -16.50
CA VAL A 462 12.22 0.39 -15.12
C VAL A 462 11.60 -0.59 -14.13
N SER A 463 10.30 -0.90 -14.28
CA SER A 463 9.59 -1.83 -13.38
C SER A 463 10.18 -3.25 -13.42
N ILE A 464 10.69 -3.69 -14.58
CA ILE A 464 11.42 -4.95 -14.70
C ILE A 464 12.71 -4.89 -13.90
N ALA A 465 13.50 -3.84 -14.09
CA ALA A 465 14.78 -3.69 -13.39
C ALA A 465 14.61 -3.57 -11.88
N ASP A 466 13.60 -2.79 -11.41
CA ASP A 466 13.26 -2.65 -9.99
C ASP A 466 12.82 -3.98 -9.37
N SER A 467 12.04 -4.79 -10.11
CA SER A 467 11.62 -6.11 -9.64
C SER A 467 12.79 -7.11 -9.60
N ILE A 468 13.70 -7.04 -10.57
CA ILE A 468 14.93 -7.85 -10.57
C ILE A 468 15.86 -7.43 -9.43
N TYR A 469 15.96 -6.13 -9.15
CA TYR A 469 16.73 -5.61 -8.01
C TYR A 469 16.17 -6.15 -6.69
N ALA A 470 14.87 -6.03 -6.47
CA ALA A 470 14.24 -6.53 -5.26
C ALA A 470 14.40 -8.05 -5.10
N TRP A 471 14.32 -8.79 -6.22
CA TRP A 471 14.59 -10.22 -6.22
C TRP A 471 16.05 -10.54 -5.89
N ALA A 472 17.01 -9.77 -6.42
CA ALA A 472 18.41 -9.90 -6.10
C ALA A 472 18.69 -9.66 -4.62
N ASP A 473 18.03 -8.68 -4.04
CA ASP A 473 18.14 -8.31 -2.63
C ASP A 473 17.66 -9.47 -1.72
N THR A 474 16.51 -10.05 -2.00
CA THR A 474 16.04 -11.24 -1.26
C THR A 474 16.97 -12.45 -1.38
N ARG A 475 17.66 -12.61 -2.52
CA ARG A 475 18.65 -13.68 -2.69
C ARG A 475 19.95 -13.38 -1.94
N LEU A 476 20.31 -12.11 -1.80
CA LEU A 476 21.41 -11.68 -0.96
C LEU A 476 21.14 -11.99 0.52
N ASP A 477 19.96 -11.65 1.02
CA ASP A 477 19.54 -11.91 2.39
C ASP A 477 19.43 -13.42 2.71
N SER A 478 19.21 -14.23 1.67
CA SER A 478 19.20 -15.70 1.77
C SER A 478 20.59 -16.34 1.55
N GLU A 479 21.66 -15.53 1.47
CA GLU A 479 23.04 -15.94 1.23
C GLU A 479 23.28 -16.67 -0.13
N GLU A 480 22.32 -16.54 -1.09
CA GLU A 480 22.45 -17.08 -2.44
C GLU A 480 23.30 -16.16 -3.33
N TYR A 481 24.56 -15.91 -3.00
CA TYR A 481 25.42 -14.89 -3.57
C TYR A 481 25.60 -14.97 -5.09
N ASP A 482 25.80 -16.16 -5.67
CA ASP A 482 25.94 -16.33 -7.14
C ASP A 482 24.67 -15.86 -7.89
N ARG A 483 23.49 -16.15 -7.33
CA ARG A 483 22.20 -15.79 -7.92
C ARG A 483 21.93 -14.31 -7.77
N ALA A 484 22.20 -13.75 -6.59
CA ALA A 484 22.09 -12.32 -6.33
C ALA A 484 22.99 -11.51 -7.28
N GLU A 485 24.26 -11.90 -7.47
CA GLU A 485 25.18 -11.26 -8.41
C GLU A 485 24.63 -11.26 -9.85
N SER A 486 24.12 -12.40 -10.32
CA SER A 486 23.54 -12.52 -11.64
C SER A 486 22.37 -11.59 -11.86
N LEU A 487 21.48 -11.51 -10.85
CA LEU A 487 20.28 -10.65 -10.89
C LEU A 487 20.65 -9.17 -10.83
N PHE A 488 21.54 -8.74 -9.93
CA PHE A 488 22.01 -7.35 -9.91
C PHE A 488 22.64 -6.92 -11.25
N LYS A 489 23.45 -7.77 -11.86
CA LYS A 489 24.01 -7.51 -13.21
C LYS A 489 22.94 -7.37 -14.27
N GLN A 490 21.87 -8.15 -14.22
CA GLN A 490 20.74 -8.02 -15.13
C GLN A 490 20.01 -6.69 -14.91
N ALA A 491 19.72 -6.29 -13.66
CA ALA A 491 19.12 -5.01 -13.35
C ALA A 491 19.97 -3.84 -13.88
N LEU A 492 21.29 -3.84 -13.62
CA LEU A 492 22.24 -2.84 -14.15
C LEU A 492 22.25 -2.80 -15.68
N SER A 493 22.17 -3.95 -16.35
CA SER A 493 22.11 -4.00 -17.83
C SER A 493 20.88 -3.32 -18.38
N ILE A 494 19.76 -3.34 -17.66
CA ILE A 494 18.54 -2.67 -18.09
C ILE A 494 18.62 -1.17 -17.78
N TYR A 495 18.98 -0.80 -16.54
CA TYR A 495 19.14 0.60 -16.13
C TYR A 495 20.12 1.36 -17.03
N SER A 496 21.27 0.75 -17.40
CA SER A 496 22.30 1.38 -18.24
C SER A 496 21.82 1.78 -19.65
N ARG A 497 20.66 1.30 -20.09
CA ARG A 497 20.05 1.66 -21.38
C ARG A 497 19.02 2.79 -21.26
N LEU A 498 18.78 3.25 -20.07
CA LEU A 498 17.87 4.33 -19.73
C LEU A 498 18.70 5.56 -19.34
N THR A 499 18.21 6.76 -19.55
CA THR A 499 19.04 7.99 -19.48
C THR A 499 18.42 9.10 -18.62
N ASP A 500 17.60 8.74 -17.61
CA ASP A 500 17.02 9.69 -16.68
C ASP A 500 17.74 9.68 -15.31
N ASP A 501 17.61 10.76 -14.54
CA ASP A 501 18.26 10.93 -13.24
C ASP A 501 17.83 9.89 -12.21
N LYS A 502 16.55 9.47 -12.24
CA LYS A 502 16.03 8.42 -11.36
C LYS A 502 16.71 7.09 -11.61
N THR A 503 16.88 6.74 -12.88
CA THR A 503 17.57 5.50 -13.26
C THR A 503 19.04 5.54 -12.87
N SER A 504 19.68 6.72 -12.89
CA SER A 504 21.04 6.90 -12.44
C SER A 504 21.18 6.67 -10.92
N TYR A 505 20.18 7.09 -10.13
CA TYR A 505 20.08 6.76 -8.71
C TYR A 505 19.93 5.25 -8.48
N ASP A 506 19.00 4.59 -9.19
CA ASP A 506 18.78 3.15 -9.07
C ASP A 506 20.02 2.33 -9.45
N MET A 507 20.78 2.81 -10.43
CA MET A 507 22.09 2.23 -10.78
C MET A 507 23.11 2.40 -9.65
N ALA A 508 23.21 3.58 -9.05
CA ALA A 508 24.13 3.85 -7.95
C ALA A 508 23.80 2.97 -6.74
N ARG A 509 22.51 2.87 -6.39
CA ARG A 509 22.00 2.00 -5.32
C ARG A 509 22.30 0.51 -5.62
N THR A 510 22.14 0.08 -6.87
CA THR A 510 22.45 -1.30 -7.27
C THR A 510 23.94 -1.60 -7.16
N TRP A 511 24.82 -0.65 -7.50
CA TRP A 511 26.26 -0.81 -7.30
C TRP A 511 26.64 -0.84 -5.82
N SER A 512 25.97 -0.07 -4.97
CA SER A 512 26.15 -0.13 -3.50
C SER A 512 25.80 -1.51 -2.97
N ARG A 513 24.63 -2.06 -3.33
CA ARG A 513 24.21 -3.42 -2.90
C ARG A 513 25.10 -4.52 -3.47
N MET A 514 25.68 -4.33 -4.67
CA MET A 514 26.72 -5.23 -5.17
C MET A 514 28.01 -5.12 -4.35
N GLY A 515 28.32 -3.96 -3.79
CA GLY A 515 29.40 -3.79 -2.84
C GLY A 515 29.16 -4.62 -1.58
N ASP A 516 27.94 -4.50 -1.00
CA ASP A 516 27.51 -5.28 0.17
C ASP A 516 27.61 -6.79 -0.11
N LEU A 517 27.09 -7.23 -1.27
CA LEU A 517 27.19 -8.61 -1.73
C LEU A 517 28.64 -9.12 -1.74
N TYR A 518 29.56 -8.35 -2.35
CA TYR A 518 30.96 -8.78 -2.46
C TYR A 518 31.70 -8.67 -1.12
N MET A 519 31.29 -7.78 -0.24
CA MET A 519 31.81 -7.67 1.12
C MET A 519 31.42 -8.91 1.94
N LEU A 520 30.13 -9.30 1.94
CA LEU A 520 29.63 -10.50 2.62
C LEU A 520 30.22 -11.79 2.01
N TRP A 521 30.52 -11.79 0.72
CA TRP A 521 31.11 -12.92 0.01
C TRP A 521 32.64 -12.91 0.06
N GLU A 522 33.25 -11.98 0.81
CA GLU A 522 34.71 -11.80 0.97
C GLU A 522 35.45 -11.66 -0.38
N LYS A 523 34.83 -11.00 -1.37
CA LYS A 523 35.44 -10.82 -2.70
C LYS A 523 36.07 -9.42 -2.87
N PRO A 524 37.22 -9.37 -3.60
CA PRO A 524 37.92 -8.09 -3.80
C PRO A 524 37.16 -7.08 -4.66
N GLN A 525 36.04 -7.46 -5.29
CA GLN A 525 35.17 -6.57 -6.07
C GLN A 525 34.32 -5.62 -5.21
N ALA A 526 34.30 -5.76 -3.88
CA ALA A 526 33.54 -4.90 -3.00
C ALA A 526 33.93 -3.43 -3.13
N VAL A 527 35.21 -3.09 -2.94
CA VAL A 527 35.72 -1.73 -3.04
C VAL A 527 35.46 -1.10 -4.42
N PRO A 528 35.81 -1.73 -5.57
CA PRO A 528 35.47 -1.18 -6.87
C PRO A 528 33.98 -0.92 -7.10
N SER A 529 33.09 -1.73 -6.51
CA SER A 529 31.64 -1.54 -6.63
C SER A 529 31.18 -0.31 -5.82
N TYR A 530 31.69 -0.14 -4.60
CA TYR A 530 31.41 1.03 -3.78
C TYR A 530 31.98 2.33 -4.38
N GLU A 531 33.22 2.29 -4.91
CA GLU A 531 33.81 3.45 -5.60
C GLU A 531 32.97 3.90 -6.77
N LYS A 532 32.40 2.94 -7.52
CA LYS A 532 31.51 3.25 -8.64
C LYS A 532 30.18 3.83 -8.18
N ALA A 533 29.55 3.26 -7.13
CA ALA A 533 28.33 3.82 -6.54
C ALA A 533 28.58 5.27 -6.06
N LEU A 534 29.66 5.50 -5.32
CA LEU A 534 30.04 6.80 -4.78
C LEU A 534 30.26 7.84 -5.88
N SER A 535 30.93 7.44 -7.00
CA SER A 535 31.12 8.35 -8.14
C SER A 535 29.80 8.77 -8.76
N MET A 536 28.84 7.83 -8.84
CA MET A 536 27.52 8.11 -9.41
C MET A 536 26.67 8.99 -8.48
N PHE A 537 26.68 8.77 -7.16
CA PHE A 537 25.99 9.66 -6.22
C PHE A 537 26.56 11.09 -6.25
N LYS A 538 27.90 11.25 -6.42
CA LYS A 538 28.54 12.56 -6.57
C LYS A 538 28.18 13.28 -7.89
N GLU A 539 27.82 12.56 -8.94
CA GLU A 539 27.39 13.11 -10.23
C GLU A 539 25.89 13.45 -10.27
N LEU A 540 25.09 12.89 -9.37
CA LEU A 540 23.66 13.16 -9.27
C LEU A 540 23.41 14.54 -8.67
N HIS A 541 22.99 15.49 -9.51
CA HIS A 541 22.69 16.88 -9.14
C HIS A 541 21.18 17.13 -9.12
N ALA A 542 20.42 16.40 -8.32
CA ALA A 542 19.02 16.74 -8.10
C ALA A 542 18.91 17.84 -7.04
N PRO A 543 18.26 19.00 -7.33
CA PRO A 543 18.24 20.15 -6.42
C PRO A 543 17.59 19.89 -5.06
N ASP A 544 16.75 18.85 -4.97
CA ASP A 544 15.93 18.53 -3.79
C ASP A 544 16.24 17.13 -3.22
N SER A 545 17.30 16.44 -3.68
CA SER A 545 17.63 15.08 -3.24
C SER A 545 18.92 15.07 -2.44
N ASP A 546 18.86 14.57 -1.22
CA ASP A 546 19.99 14.42 -0.32
C ASP A 546 20.47 12.96 -0.31
N TYR A 547 21.63 12.71 -0.90
CA TYR A 547 22.25 11.38 -0.96
C TYR A 547 23.39 11.20 0.05
N ARG A 548 23.44 12.05 1.08
CA ARG A 548 24.49 12.00 2.12
C ARG A 548 24.43 10.70 2.91
N GLU A 549 23.23 10.17 3.17
CA GLU A 549 23.06 8.93 3.93
C GLU A 549 23.67 7.74 3.20
N GLU A 550 23.35 7.57 1.90
CA GLU A 550 23.94 6.52 1.06
C GLU A 550 25.47 6.69 0.92
N THR A 551 25.92 7.93 0.81
CA THR A 551 27.35 8.24 0.73
C THR A 551 28.07 7.87 2.04
N ALA A 552 27.49 8.17 3.20
CA ALA A 552 28.03 7.83 4.50
C ALA A 552 28.07 6.31 4.71
N HIS A 553 27.01 5.61 4.35
CA HIS A 553 26.94 4.15 4.41
C HIS A 553 28.05 3.49 3.59
N ILE A 554 28.22 3.89 2.31
CA ILE A 554 29.27 3.38 1.44
C ILE A 554 30.67 3.66 1.99
N THR A 555 30.88 4.88 2.49
CA THR A 555 32.19 5.28 3.08
C THR A 555 32.49 4.46 4.32
N ASN A 556 31.49 4.18 5.16
CA ASN A 556 31.62 3.31 6.33
C ASN A 556 31.97 1.87 5.94
N CYS A 557 31.32 1.30 4.93
CA CYS A 557 31.62 -0.04 4.43
C CYS A 557 33.06 -0.13 3.87
N MET A 558 33.52 0.89 3.15
CA MET A 558 34.89 0.97 2.66
C MET A 558 35.91 1.08 3.79
N ALA A 559 35.57 1.81 4.86
CA ALA A 559 36.39 1.91 6.05
C ALA A 559 36.51 0.58 6.79
N LEU A 560 35.43 -0.16 6.93
CA LEU A 560 35.40 -1.51 7.49
C LEU A 560 36.32 -2.46 6.70
N ILE A 561 36.24 -2.46 5.36
CA ILE A 561 37.09 -3.27 4.49
C ILE A 561 38.56 -2.88 4.67
N SER A 562 38.90 -1.57 4.72
CA SER A 562 40.26 -1.11 4.93
C SER A 562 40.77 -1.53 6.30
N SER A 563 39.97 -1.46 7.35
CA SER A 563 40.31 -1.93 8.68
C SER A 563 40.57 -3.45 8.71
N ALA A 564 39.71 -4.25 8.04
CA ALA A 564 39.92 -5.70 7.93
C ALA A 564 41.15 -6.08 7.13
N ASN A 565 41.59 -5.22 6.20
CA ASN A 565 42.86 -5.39 5.45
C ASN A 565 44.09 -4.83 6.20
N GLU A 566 43.95 -4.42 7.47
CA GLU A 566 44.99 -3.80 8.28
C GLU A 566 45.50 -2.45 7.71
N GLU A 567 44.74 -1.81 6.80
CA GLU A 567 45.04 -0.48 6.25
C GLU A 567 44.47 0.63 7.18
N TYR A 568 44.94 0.67 8.44
CA TYR A 568 44.33 1.46 9.51
C TYR A 568 44.36 2.98 9.27
N ASP A 569 45.45 3.50 8.65
CA ASP A 569 45.53 4.93 8.29
C ASP A 569 44.39 5.30 7.31
N ARG A 570 44.15 4.47 6.27
CA ARG A 570 43.09 4.69 5.31
C ARG A 570 41.70 4.51 5.94
N ALA A 571 41.56 3.50 6.81
CA ALA A 571 40.31 3.28 7.55
C ALA A 571 39.95 4.48 8.43
N SER A 572 40.95 5.07 9.13
CA SER A 572 40.75 6.29 9.93
C SER A 572 40.24 7.46 9.08
N GLU A 573 40.90 7.75 7.94
CA GLU A 573 40.45 8.82 7.03
C GLU A 573 39.01 8.62 6.55
N LEU A 574 38.65 7.40 6.18
CA LEU A 574 37.30 7.09 5.71
C LEU A 574 36.24 7.18 6.83
N TYR A 575 36.53 6.72 8.05
CA TYR A 575 35.65 6.90 9.19
C TYR A 575 35.46 8.39 9.55
N GLU A 576 36.49 9.20 9.48
CA GLU A 576 36.39 10.65 9.71
C GLU A 576 35.50 11.32 8.65
N GLU A 577 35.63 10.94 7.35
CA GLU A 577 34.72 11.40 6.28
C GLU A 577 33.27 10.99 6.56
N CYS A 578 33.04 9.73 6.90
CA CYS A 578 31.74 9.19 7.23
C CYS A 578 31.08 9.91 8.44
N ILE A 579 31.83 10.09 9.51
CA ILE A 579 31.39 10.81 10.72
C ILE A 579 31.00 12.25 10.38
N SER A 580 31.79 12.95 9.59
CA SER A 580 31.50 14.32 9.17
C SER A 580 30.14 14.40 8.42
N ILE A 581 29.84 13.42 7.60
CA ILE A 581 28.55 13.34 6.87
C ILE A 581 27.40 13.08 7.85
N TYR A 582 27.52 12.10 8.75
CA TYR A 582 26.47 11.80 9.73
C TYR A 582 26.24 12.95 10.72
N GLU A 583 27.30 13.67 11.15
CA GLU A 583 27.14 14.88 11.95
C GLU A 583 26.35 15.96 11.23
N SER A 584 26.60 16.15 9.93
CA SER A 584 25.84 17.08 9.09
C SER A 584 24.38 16.69 9.00
N LEU A 585 24.08 15.42 8.77
CA LEU A 585 22.71 14.89 8.72
C LEU A 585 21.97 15.11 10.06
N CYS A 586 22.60 14.77 11.18
CA CYS A 586 22.02 14.99 12.51
C CYS A 586 21.75 16.47 12.79
N ASN A 587 22.63 17.37 12.36
CA ASN A 587 22.45 18.82 12.50
C ASN A 587 21.27 19.36 11.67
N ASP A 588 20.99 18.74 10.50
CA ASP A 588 19.87 19.08 9.63
C ASP A 588 18.54 18.44 10.10
N GLY A 589 18.56 17.65 11.19
CA GLY A 589 17.39 17.09 11.84
C GLY A 589 17.08 15.64 11.46
N HIS A 590 17.95 14.96 10.72
CA HIS A 590 17.85 13.52 10.46
C HIS A 590 18.31 12.72 11.69
N ASP A 591 17.63 11.62 12.01
CA ASP A 591 17.99 10.80 13.19
C ASP A 591 18.97 9.68 12.84
N ASN A 592 20.19 10.06 12.47
CA ASN A 592 21.31 9.13 12.21
C ASN A 592 22.25 8.99 13.42
N ARG A 593 21.76 9.23 14.65
CA ARG A 593 22.60 9.18 15.87
C ARG A 593 23.17 7.79 16.16
N ALA A 594 22.43 6.74 15.79
CA ALA A 594 22.88 5.36 15.98
C ALA A 594 24.05 5.02 15.06
N ASP A 595 23.96 5.39 13.78
CA ASP A 595 25.01 5.18 12.78
C ASP A 595 26.26 6.01 13.11
N LEU A 596 26.06 7.25 13.57
CA LEU A 596 27.11 8.12 14.03
C LEU A 596 27.83 7.54 15.25
N ALA A 597 27.09 6.96 16.21
CA ALA A 597 27.68 6.33 17.39
C ALA A 597 28.50 5.09 17.02
N GLU A 598 28.02 4.29 16.06
CA GLU A 598 28.71 3.12 15.55
C GLU A 598 29.99 3.51 14.79
N ALA A 599 29.94 4.54 13.93
CA ALA A 599 31.09 5.05 13.23
C ALA A 599 32.18 5.57 14.19
N TYR A 600 31.78 6.29 15.26
CA TYR A 600 32.76 6.67 16.32
C TYR A 600 33.33 5.46 17.04
N CYS A 601 32.56 4.41 17.30
CA CYS A 601 33.06 3.18 17.91
C CYS A 601 34.10 2.52 17.02
N SER A 602 33.85 2.38 15.73
CA SER A 602 34.75 1.76 14.74
C SER A 602 36.03 2.58 14.53
N LEU A 603 35.91 3.92 14.54
CA LEU A 603 37.10 4.80 14.53
C LEU A 603 37.92 4.62 15.80
N GLY A 604 37.29 4.50 16.96
CA GLY A 604 37.97 4.22 18.23
C GLY A 604 38.77 2.91 18.19
N GLU A 605 38.22 1.85 17.63
CA GLU A 605 38.89 0.56 17.40
C GLU A 605 40.08 0.73 16.44
N THR A 606 39.90 1.47 15.36
CA THR A 606 40.98 1.75 14.41
C THR A 606 42.12 2.49 15.09
N HIS A 607 41.84 3.45 15.98
CA HIS A 607 42.86 4.12 16.79
C HIS A 607 43.51 3.20 17.82
N CYS A 608 42.81 2.23 18.39
CA CYS A 608 43.43 1.20 19.24
C CYS A 608 44.44 0.38 18.45
N ASN A 609 44.13 -0.03 17.23
CA ASN A 609 45.04 -0.74 16.33
C ASN A 609 46.24 0.09 15.89
N LEU A 610 46.13 1.42 15.88
CA LEU A 610 47.21 2.39 15.65
C LEU A 610 47.98 2.74 16.93
N GLU A 611 47.70 2.07 18.05
CA GLU A 611 48.32 2.34 19.38
C GLU A 611 48.07 3.78 19.88
N ALA A 612 47.01 4.45 19.38
CA ALA A 612 46.67 5.83 19.69
C ALA A 612 45.57 5.90 20.79
N ALA A 613 45.95 5.67 22.04
CA ALA A 613 44.99 5.52 23.15
C ALA A 613 44.15 6.77 23.42
N GLU A 614 44.66 7.99 23.37
CA GLU A 614 43.89 9.22 23.60
C GLU A 614 42.84 9.47 22.50
N PRO A 615 43.12 9.40 21.17
CA PRO A 615 42.11 9.45 20.14
C PRO A 615 41.05 8.36 20.26
N ALA A 616 41.46 7.11 20.60
CA ALA A 616 40.52 6.00 20.83
C ALA A 616 39.54 6.33 21.97
N ARG A 617 40.05 6.84 23.08
CA ARG A 617 39.26 7.28 24.24
C ARG A 617 38.21 8.33 23.82
N GLU A 618 38.63 9.40 23.12
CA GLU A 618 37.73 10.46 22.68
C GLU A 618 36.59 9.93 21.79
N CYS A 619 36.90 8.99 20.90
CA CYS A 619 35.95 8.38 20.02
C CYS A 619 34.93 7.54 20.79
N PHE A 620 35.36 6.68 21.70
CA PHE A 620 34.44 5.86 22.50
C PHE A 620 33.58 6.69 23.46
N GLU A 621 34.12 7.78 24.02
CA GLU A 621 33.37 8.71 24.88
C GLU A 621 32.25 9.41 24.08
N LYS A 622 32.50 9.82 22.82
CA LYS A 622 31.49 10.38 21.94
C LYS A 622 30.43 9.37 21.56
N SER A 623 30.86 8.15 21.21
CA SER A 623 29.93 7.03 20.90
C SER A 623 29.02 6.72 22.10
N LEU A 624 29.62 6.58 23.31
CA LEU A 624 28.86 6.30 24.53
C LEU A 624 27.85 7.41 24.87
N LYS A 625 28.25 8.67 24.66
CA LYS A 625 27.35 9.80 24.87
C LYS A 625 26.12 9.70 23.95
N LEU A 626 26.31 9.40 22.67
CA LEU A 626 25.23 9.25 21.70
C LEU A 626 24.30 8.08 22.08
N TYR A 627 24.87 6.92 22.44
CA TYR A 627 24.03 5.79 22.87
C TYR A 627 23.26 6.07 24.17
N ARG A 628 23.83 6.81 25.12
CA ARG A 628 23.11 7.26 26.31
C ARG A 628 21.97 8.22 25.98
N GLU A 629 22.14 9.11 24.99
CA GLU A 629 21.08 10.01 24.50
C GLU A 629 19.95 9.23 23.80
N ILE A 630 20.30 8.23 22.98
CA ILE A 630 19.35 7.36 22.28
C ILE A 630 18.54 6.53 23.30
N ASN A 631 19.24 5.94 24.29
CA ASN A 631 18.62 5.06 25.29
C ASN A 631 17.92 5.81 26.44
N ALA A 632 17.92 7.15 26.44
CA ALA A 632 17.15 7.96 27.38
C ALA A 632 15.63 7.90 27.12
N CYS A 633 15.21 7.24 26.00
CA CYS A 633 13.80 7.01 25.69
C CYS A 633 13.15 5.91 26.55
N PRO A 634 11.81 5.89 26.69
CA PRO A 634 11.10 4.91 27.52
C PRO A 634 11.31 3.44 27.12
N VAL A 635 11.69 3.20 25.88
CA VAL A 635 12.07 1.87 25.36
C VAL A 635 13.48 1.98 24.80
N PRO A 636 14.51 1.52 25.54
CA PRO A 636 15.88 1.59 25.07
C PRO A 636 16.11 0.59 23.92
N LEU A 637 16.66 1.07 22.79
CA LEU A 637 16.77 0.31 21.54
C LEU A 637 18.17 -0.32 21.31
N HIS A 638 19.24 0.23 21.90
CA HIS A 638 20.63 -0.15 21.63
C HIS A 638 21.46 -0.35 22.90
N ILE A 639 20.91 -1.08 23.89
CA ILE A 639 21.61 -1.34 25.17
C ILE A 639 22.80 -2.27 24.97
N ASP A 640 22.67 -3.25 24.11
CA ASP A 640 23.71 -4.19 23.70
C ASP A 640 24.92 -3.48 23.11
N LYS A 641 24.71 -2.62 22.13
CA LYS A 641 25.75 -1.79 21.50
C LYS A 641 26.43 -0.85 22.52
N MET A 642 25.61 -0.23 23.39
CA MET A 642 26.16 0.61 24.48
C MET A 642 27.07 -0.17 25.42
N ALA A 643 26.71 -1.41 25.79
CA ALA A 643 27.53 -2.25 26.65
C ALA A 643 28.85 -2.64 25.98
N VAL A 644 28.86 -2.86 24.66
CA VAL A 644 30.08 -3.08 23.87
C VAL A 644 31.02 -1.86 23.92
N VAL A 645 30.47 -0.66 23.74
CA VAL A 645 31.25 0.59 23.81
C VAL A 645 31.82 0.81 25.22
N LEU A 646 31.02 0.56 26.28
CA LEU A 646 31.48 0.61 27.67
C LEU A 646 32.67 -0.33 27.91
N LYS A 647 32.58 -1.58 27.40
CA LYS A 647 33.68 -2.56 27.48
C LYS A 647 34.93 -2.02 26.78
N LYS A 648 34.81 -1.54 25.53
CA LYS A 648 35.95 -1.04 24.73
C LYS A 648 36.63 0.18 25.37
N LEU A 649 35.82 1.14 25.86
CA LEU A 649 36.36 2.28 26.62
C LEU A 649 37.05 1.82 27.90
N GLY A 650 36.48 0.84 28.62
CA GLY A 650 37.09 0.24 29.78
C GLY A 650 38.47 -0.37 29.48
N ILE A 651 38.63 -1.07 28.34
CA ILE A 651 39.90 -1.62 27.89
C ILE A 651 40.96 -0.52 27.67
N VAL A 652 40.57 0.57 27.00
CA VAL A 652 41.48 1.72 26.80
C VAL A 652 41.92 2.32 28.13
N LEU A 653 40.99 2.51 29.06
CA LEU A 653 41.32 3.05 30.39
C LEU A 653 42.17 2.09 31.23
N TYR A 654 41.96 0.77 31.10
CA TYR A 654 42.79 -0.25 31.70
C TYR A 654 44.24 -0.14 31.20
N VAL A 655 44.44 -0.03 29.88
CA VAL A 655 45.76 0.17 29.28
C VAL A 655 46.43 1.50 29.74
N CYS A 656 45.62 2.52 30.03
CA CYS A 656 46.09 3.78 30.59
C CYS A 656 46.31 3.74 32.11
N GLU A 657 46.22 2.58 32.77
CA GLU A 657 46.34 2.36 34.21
C GLU A 657 45.25 3.09 35.06
N GLU A 658 44.13 3.50 34.44
CA GLU A 658 42.98 4.11 35.12
C GLU A 658 41.98 3.03 35.60
N TYR A 659 42.46 2.09 36.45
CA TYR A 659 41.74 0.88 36.83
C TYR A 659 40.40 1.11 37.50
N ASP A 660 40.22 2.08 38.38
CA ASP A 660 38.97 2.34 39.10
C ASP A 660 37.85 2.81 38.14
N THR A 661 38.22 3.62 37.15
CA THR A 661 37.28 4.09 36.10
C THR A 661 36.92 2.93 35.17
N ALA A 662 37.91 2.10 34.79
CA ALA A 662 37.68 0.91 33.95
C ALA A 662 36.72 -0.08 34.62
N ILE A 663 36.92 -0.39 35.92
CA ILE A 663 36.05 -1.24 36.71
C ILE A 663 34.60 -0.71 36.69
N THR A 664 34.40 0.61 36.86
CA THR A 664 33.10 1.24 36.89
C THR A 664 32.34 1.02 35.56
N LEU A 665 33.01 1.21 34.44
CA LEU A 665 32.46 1.01 33.11
C LEU A 665 32.16 -0.46 32.82
N TYR A 666 33.06 -1.36 33.21
CA TYR A 666 32.85 -2.79 33.07
C TYR A 666 31.65 -3.28 33.91
N LEU A 667 31.48 -2.76 35.12
CA LEU A 667 30.32 -3.09 35.96
C LEU A 667 29.03 -2.60 35.32
N GLU A 668 28.98 -1.38 34.78
CA GLU A 668 27.85 -0.85 34.04
C GLU A 668 27.52 -1.76 32.83
N ALA A 669 28.53 -2.14 32.04
CA ALA A 669 28.35 -3.05 30.90
C ALA A 669 27.85 -4.43 31.35
N TYR A 670 28.41 -4.97 32.44
CA TYR A 670 28.01 -6.25 32.99
C TYR A 670 26.54 -6.25 33.46
N GLU A 671 26.10 -5.21 34.14
CA GLU A 671 24.72 -5.08 34.62
C GLU A 671 23.73 -5.02 33.45
N LEU A 672 24.04 -4.26 32.40
CA LEU A 672 23.25 -4.16 31.20
C LEU A 672 23.11 -5.49 30.45
N LEU A 673 24.24 -6.15 30.17
CA LEU A 673 24.26 -7.44 29.48
C LEU A 673 23.59 -8.55 30.30
N ASN A 674 23.78 -8.55 31.62
CA ASN A 674 23.13 -9.52 32.50
C ASN A 674 21.59 -9.32 32.56
N ALA A 675 21.14 -8.08 32.45
CA ALA A 675 19.71 -7.80 32.35
C ALA A 675 19.12 -8.31 31.03
N ILE A 676 19.82 -8.12 29.89
CA ILE A 676 19.43 -8.68 28.58
C ILE A 676 19.44 -10.21 28.66
N TYR A 677 20.54 -10.83 29.12
CA TYR A 677 20.67 -12.28 29.20
C TYR A 677 19.59 -12.94 30.05
N ARG A 678 19.23 -12.34 31.19
CA ARG A 678 18.14 -12.85 32.05
C ARG A 678 16.76 -12.79 31.38
N LYS A 679 16.56 -11.84 30.46
CA LYS A 679 15.29 -11.63 29.77
C LYS A 679 15.15 -12.46 28.49
N THR A 680 16.21 -12.56 27.69
CA THR A 680 16.18 -13.16 26.33
C THR A 680 17.02 -14.44 26.19
N GLY A 681 18.00 -14.66 27.06
CA GLY A 681 19.00 -15.69 26.90
C GLY A 681 20.14 -15.35 25.94
N GLU A 682 20.12 -14.14 25.38
CA GLU A 682 21.09 -13.63 24.40
C GLU A 682 22.25 -12.89 25.08
N CYS A 683 23.32 -12.54 24.34
CA CYS A 683 24.50 -11.82 24.81
C CYS A 683 25.30 -12.55 25.92
N GLY A 684 25.28 -13.89 25.91
CA GLY A 684 26.04 -14.66 26.90
C GLY A 684 27.56 -14.55 26.71
N GLU A 685 28.04 -14.57 25.49
CA GLU A 685 29.48 -14.43 25.15
C GLU A 685 30.02 -13.07 25.52
N GLU A 686 29.30 -11.98 25.22
CA GLU A 686 29.67 -10.63 25.60
C GLU A 686 29.69 -10.45 27.12
N LEU A 687 28.74 -11.05 27.82
CA LEU A 687 28.67 -11.06 29.28
C LEU A 687 29.88 -11.77 29.87
N GLY A 688 30.29 -12.91 29.31
CA GLY A 688 31.51 -13.64 29.67
C GLY A 688 32.75 -12.81 29.43
N SER A 689 32.85 -12.17 28.27
CA SER A 689 34.00 -11.31 27.92
C SER A 689 34.15 -10.10 28.86
N VAL A 690 33.02 -9.43 29.24
CA VAL A 690 33.08 -8.32 30.23
C VAL A 690 33.46 -8.86 31.61
N ALA A 691 32.97 -10.05 31.98
CA ALA A 691 33.36 -10.68 33.25
C ALA A 691 34.86 -11.00 33.29
N LEU A 692 35.45 -11.43 32.17
CA LEU A 692 36.90 -11.63 32.07
C LEU A 692 37.68 -10.31 32.30
N CYS A 693 37.30 -9.25 31.61
CA CYS A 693 37.94 -7.91 31.82
C CYS A 693 37.84 -7.46 33.30
N LEU A 694 36.69 -7.70 33.94
CA LEU A 694 36.54 -7.42 35.38
C LEU A 694 37.43 -8.29 36.24
N SER A 695 37.58 -9.57 35.93
CA SER A 695 38.45 -10.49 36.67
C SER A 695 39.88 -10.03 36.60
N GLU A 696 40.40 -9.78 35.41
CA GLU A 696 41.78 -9.31 35.20
C GLU A 696 42.05 -7.98 35.95
N THR A 697 41.17 -6.99 35.78
CA THR A 697 41.30 -5.66 36.40
C THR A 697 41.22 -5.76 37.94
N PHE A 698 40.40 -6.64 38.50
CA PHE A 698 40.34 -6.87 39.94
C PHE A 698 41.57 -7.62 40.45
N ALA A 699 42.18 -8.50 39.66
CA ALA A 699 43.43 -9.20 40.02
C ALA A 699 44.57 -8.18 40.09
N ASP A 700 44.75 -7.33 39.10
CA ASP A 700 45.79 -6.30 39.05
C ASP A 700 45.64 -5.23 40.17
N THR A 701 44.40 -4.98 40.60
CA THR A 701 44.11 -4.08 41.74
C THR A 701 44.16 -4.79 43.09
N GLY A 702 44.61 -6.06 43.19
CA GLY A 702 44.78 -6.83 44.45
C GLY A 702 43.45 -7.29 45.08
N LYS A 703 42.31 -7.23 44.36
CA LYS A 703 40.98 -7.59 44.89
C LYS A 703 40.65 -9.05 44.55
N ALA A 704 41.46 -10.02 45.03
CA ALA A 704 41.44 -11.43 44.64
C ALA A 704 40.05 -12.09 44.73
N ARG A 705 39.26 -11.81 45.79
CA ARG A 705 37.91 -12.39 45.94
C ARG A 705 36.96 -11.94 44.79
N LYS A 706 37.03 -10.67 44.37
CA LYS A 706 36.22 -10.15 43.28
C LYS A 706 36.72 -10.69 41.94
N ALA A 707 38.03 -10.78 41.75
CA ALA A 707 38.64 -11.37 40.58
C ALA A 707 38.09 -12.81 40.36
N ARG A 708 38.17 -13.64 41.39
CA ARG A 708 37.70 -15.04 41.33
C ARG A 708 36.21 -15.13 40.99
N LYS A 709 35.35 -14.28 41.60
CA LYS A 709 33.91 -14.22 41.30
C LYS A 709 33.63 -14.01 39.82
N TYR A 710 34.30 -13.04 39.20
CA TYR A 710 34.08 -12.76 37.79
C TYR A 710 34.80 -13.74 36.87
N TYR A 711 35.87 -14.37 37.28
CA TYR A 711 36.51 -15.45 36.57
C TYR A 711 35.57 -16.65 36.42
N ASP A 712 34.88 -17.06 37.49
CA ASP A 712 33.93 -18.17 37.49
C ASP A 712 32.75 -17.85 36.55
N ILE A 713 32.36 -16.59 36.41
CA ILE A 713 31.34 -16.15 35.46
C ILE A 713 31.87 -16.19 34.01
N ALA A 714 33.10 -15.74 33.76
CA ALA A 714 33.73 -15.81 32.45
C ALA A 714 33.86 -17.25 31.95
N LEU A 715 34.28 -18.17 32.83
CA LEU A 715 34.35 -19.60 32.55
C LEU A 715 32.97 -20.19 32.22
N LYS A 716 31.93 -19.82 33.00
CA LYS A 716 30.58 -20.29 32.79
C LYS A 716 30.02 -19.91 31.39
N PHE A 717 30.42 -18.78 30.84
CA PHE A 717 29.99 -18.28 29.54
C PHE A 717 31.00 -18.55 28.41
N GLY A 718 32.03 -19.38 28.65
CA GLY A 718 32.96 -19.83 27.62
C GLY A 718 33.96 -18.76 27.15
N ALA A 719 34.15 -17.70 27.93
CA ALA A 719 35.15 -16.66 27.63
C ALA A 719 36.60 -17.10 28.00
N ILE A 720 36.73 -18.25 28.65
CA ILE A 720 38.02 -18.89 29.06
C ILE A 720 37.87 -20.38 28.72
N GLU A 721 38.90 -20.98 28.12
CA GLU A 721 38.93 -22.44 27.89
C GLU A 721 39.28 -23.16 29.20
N GLU A 722 38.72 -24.36 29.42
CA GLU A 722 38.93 -25.14 30.67
C GLU A 722 40.41 -25.52 30.92
N ASP A 723 41.26 -25.47 29.88
CA ASP A 723 42.70 -25.78 29.98
C ASP A 723 43.51 -24.66 30.64
N ASP A 724 42.98 -23.46 30.77
CA ASP A 724 43.69 -22.32 31.44
C ASP A 724 43.47 -22.27 32.96
N GLU A 725 42.80 -23.26 33.55
CA GLU A 725 42.57 -23.39 35.02
C GLU A 725 43.84 -23.71 35.82
N GLU A 726 44.87 -24.30 35.19
CA GLU A 726 46.10 -24.72 35.91
C GLU A 726 47.01 -23.55 36.33
N ASP A 727 47.06 -22.47 35.53
CA ASP A 727 47.89 -21.30 35.82
C ASP A 727 47.33 -20.41 36.94
N TYR A 728 46.02 -20.44 37.20
CA TYR A 728 45.39 -19.57 38.21
C TYR A 728 45.33 -20.16 39.61
N ASN A 729 45.68 -21.47 39.76
CA ASN A 729 45.67 -22.17 41.03
C ASN A 729 47.01 -22.26 41.75
N ASP A 730 48.14 -21.89 41.07
CA ASP A 730 49.51 -22.00 41.67
C ASP A 730 49.84 -20.86 42.63
N ASP A 731 49.09 -19.76 42.71
CA ASP A 731 49.34 -18.64 43.65
C ASP A 731 48.57 -18.76 44.97
N LYS A 732 48.13 -19.98 45.39
CA LYS A 732 47.27 -20.18 46.56
C LYS A 732 47.94 -20.40 47.88
N ASP A 733 49.27 -20.44 47.95
CA ASP A 733 49.98 -20.90 49.18
C ASP A 733 50.79 -19.84 49.94
N GLU A 734 50.53 -18.54 49.75
CA GLU A 734 51.12 -17.54 50.67
C GLU A 734 50.16 -16.38 50.92
N GLU A 735 49.81 -16.17 52.21
CA GLU A 735 49.13 -15.02 52.85
C GLU A 735 47.65 -15.16 53.25
N ASP A 736 47.48 -16.04 54.26
CA ASP A 736 46.46 -15.79 55.31
C ASP A 736 47.13 -14.91 56.37
N GLU A 737 46.77 -13.63 56.42
CA GLU A 737 46.60 -12.81 57.64
C GLU A 737 46.38 -11.34 57.28
N ILE A 738 45.30 -10.73 57.95
CA ILE A 738 45.02 -9.34 58.10
C ILE A 738 44.04 -8.73 56.98
N ASP A 739 42.80 -8.61 57.27
CA ASP A 739 42.07 -7.48 57.84
C ASP A 739 40.56 -7.77 57.97
N GLU A 740 40.13 -7.90 59.18
CA GLU A 740 38.76 -7.70 59.64
C GLU A 740 38.58 -6.17 59.66
N ASP A 741 37.75 -5.67 58.79
CA ASP A 741 36.88 -4.50 59.01
C ASP A 741 36.36 -4.00 57.65
N MET A 742 35.18 -4.39 57.31
CA MET A 742 34.10 -3.55 56.76
C MET A 742 32.88 -4.39 56.39
N GLU A 743 31.88 -3.99 57.01
CA GLU A 743 30.45 -4.38 57.02
C GLU A 743 29.93 -5.22 55.89
N GLU A 744 29.41 -6.39 56.26
CA GLU A 744 28.53 -7.27 55.52
C GLU A 744 27.15 -6.59 55.39
N ASP A 745 26.71 -6.43 54.17
CA ASP A 745 25.28 -6.43 53.84
C ASP A 745 25.00 -7.70 53.02
N ASP A 746 24.96 -8.82 53.71
CA ASP A 746 24.33 -10.05 53.21
C ASP A 746 23.24 -10.45 54.23
N GLU A 747 22.02 -10.07 54.04
CA GLU A 747 20.85 -10.59 54.72
C GLU A 747 20.51 -11.99 54.19
N ASP A 748 21.20 -13.03 54.72
CA ASP A 748 20.66 -14.38 54.87
C ASP A 748 20.33 -14.63 56.33
N GLY A 749 19.20 -14.10 56.79
CA GLY A 749 18.65 -14.28 58.09
C GLY A 749 17.91 -15.63 58.20
N GLU A 750 18.54 -16.65 58.85
CA GLU A 750 17.81 -17.77 59.43
C GLU A 750 16.83 -17.29 60.52
N CYS A 751 15.52 -17.37 60.23
CA CYS A 751 14.47 -17.16 61.24
C CYS A 751 14.35 -18.37 62.14
N LYS A 752 14.58 -18.15 63.42
CA LYS A 752 14.19 -19.04 64.52
C LYS A 752 12.69 -19.10 64.69
N GLU A 753 12.16 -20.31 64.95
CA GLU A 753 10.80 -20.65 65.25
C GLU A 753 10.22 -19.86 66.44
N GLY A 754 9.01 -19.29 66.26
CA GLY A 754 8.25 -18.76 67.37
C GLY A 754 6.96 -18.08 66.96
N ASN A 755 5.85 -18.77 67.26
CA ASN A 755 4.42 -18.36 67.31
C ASN A 755 3.61 -18.35 66.02
N GLU A 756 2.78 -19.37 65.94
CA GLU A 756 1.60 -19.46 65.05
C GLU A 756 0.56 -18.35 65.42
N THR A 757 0.55 -17.32 64.65
CA THR A 757 -0.59 -16.38 64.54
C THR A 757 -0.71 -15.93 63.09
N ASP A 758 -1.69 -15.20 62.69
CA ASP A 758 -2.07 -14.78 61.32
C ASP A 758 -0.90 -14.39 60.38
N GLU A 759 0.28 -14.11 60.90
CA GLU A 759 1.50 -13.89 60.08
C GLU A 759 2.03 -15.16 59.37
N ALA A 760 1.84 -16.33 59.95
CA ALA A 760 2.28 -17.60 59.35
C ALA A 760 1.49 -17.93 58.07
N ARG A 761 0.20 -17.56 58.00
CA ARG A 761 -0.57 -17.67 56.76
C ARG A 761 -0.07 -16.72 55.64
N THR A 762 0.32 -15.53 56.03
CA THR A 762 0.82 -14.50 55.11
C THR A 762 2.17 -14.92 54.48
N ILE A 763 3.06 -15.54 55.27
CA ILE A 763 4.37 -16.01 54.80
C ILE A 763 4.21 -17.25 53.92
N GLU A 764 3.27 -18.15 54.23
CA GLU A 764 2.97 -19.32 53.39
C GLU A 764 2.36 -18.90 52.07
N ASP A 765 1.48 -17.91 52.07
CA ASP A 765 0.89 -17.29 50.86
C ASP A 765 1.95 -16.55 50.04
N ILE A 766 2.92 -15.89 50.64
CA ILE A 766 4.07 -15.25 49.95
C ILE A 766 5.02 -16.34 49.42
N ARG A 767 5.27 -17.40 50.15
CA ARG A 767 6.06 -18.56 49.68
C ARG A 767 5.37 -19.28 48.52
N ILE A 768 4.07 -19.42 48.57
CA ILE A 768 3.24 -19.98 47.49
C ILE A 768 3.26 -19.02 46.29
N ALA A 769 3.16 -17.73 46.49
CA ALA A 769 3.24 -16.72 45.44
C ALA A 769 4.66 -16.64 44.83
N LYS A 770 5.73 -16.68 45.61
CA LYS A 770 7.14 -16.79 45.11
C LYS A 770 7.40 -18.11 44.37
N LYS A 771 6.84 -19.24 44.82
CA LYS A 771 6.95 -20.52 44.16
C LYS A 771 6.10 -20.59 42.88
N ASN A 772 5.04 -19.79 42.80
CA ASN A 772 4.17 -19.68 41.64
C ASN A 772 4.63 -18.56 40.63
N ALA A 773 5.49 -17.62 41.05
CA ALA A 773 6.06 -16.63 40.18
C ALA A 773 6.81 -17.23 38.95
N HIS A 774 7.34 -18.40 39.04
CA HIS A 774 7.83 -19.20 37.91
C HIS A 774 6.76 -20.03 37.19
N ARG A 775 5.48 -19.86 37.53
CA ARG A 775 4.32 -20.58 36.97
C ARG A 775 3.26 -19.71 36.35
N PHE A 776 3.39 -18.38 36.39
CA PHE A 776 2.43 -17.51 35.72
C PHE A 776 2.56 -17.73 34.21
N LYS A 777 1.48 -18.18 33.59
CA LYS A 777 1.42 -18.44 32.15
C LYS A 777 0.56 -17.43 31.39
N THR A 778 -0.27 -16.67 32.11
CA THR A 778 -1.22 -15.73 31.51
C THR A 778 -1.16 -14.36 32.15
N ALA A 779 -1.52 -13.32 31.42
CA ALA A 779 -1.60 -11.94 31.93
C ALA A 779 -2.59 -11.82 33.12
N SER A 780 -3.63 -12.67 33.17
CA SER A 780 -4.59 -12.70 34.27
C SER A 780 -3.95 -13.19 35.58
N ASP A 781 -3.04 -14.16 35.50
CA ASP A 781 -2.32 -14.65 36.68
C ASP A 781 -1.43 -13.56 37.29
N TYR A 782 -0.76 -12.76 36.43
CA TYR A 782 0.05 -11.62 36.84
C TYR A 782 -0.80 -10.50 37.44
N LEU A 783 -1.99 -10.22 36.90
CA LEU A 783 -2.92 -9.24 37.43
C LEU A 783 -3.39 -9.62 38.84
N GLU A 784 -3.75 -10.89 39.08
CA GLU A 784 -4.19 -11.37 40.40
C GLU A 784 -3.06 -11.32 41.41
N ALA A 785 -1.85 -11.72 41.03
CA ALA A 785 -0.67 -11.59 41.88
C ALA A 785 -0.37 -10.14 42.23
N ALA A 786 -0.41 -9.22 41.26
CA ALA A 786 -0.17 -7.81 41.48
C ALA A 786 -1.19 -7.20 42.45
N LYS A 787 -2.48 -7.53 42.33
CA LYS A 787 -3.53 -7.13 43.27
C LYS A 787 -3.22 -7.62 44.69
N CYS A 788 -2.80 -8.86 44.85
CA CYS A 788 -2.45 -9.45 46.15
C CYS A 788 -1.28 -8.70 46.81
N TYR A 789 -0.24 -8.30 46.04
CA TYR A 789 0.88 -7.50 46.57
C TYR A 789 0.47 -6.06 46.86
N THR A 790 -0.45 -5.47 46.11
CA THR A 790 -1.03 -4.15 46.41
C THR A 790 -1.75 -4.19 47.75
N ASP A 791 -2.59 -5.20 48.02
CA ASP A 791 -3.34 -5.36 49.26
C ASP A 791 -2.43 -5.60 50.48
N LYS A 792 -1.25 -6.17 50.26
CA LYS A 792 -0.24 -6.39 51.31
C LYS A 792 0.69 -5.19 51.53
N GLY A 793 0.57 -4.14 50.73
CA GLY A 793 1.37 -2.90 50.84
C GLY A 793 2.76 -3.01 50.15
N ASP A 794 3.11 -4.11 49.51
CA ASP A 794 4.36 -4.23 48.72
C ASP A 794 4.14 -3.62 47.32
N LEU A 795 4.16 -2.30 47.28
CA LEU A 795 3.84 -1.52 46.09
C LEU A 795 4.91 -1.68 44.99
N GLN A 796 6.17 -1.93 45.36
CA GLN A 796 7.24 -2.10 44.39
C GLN A 796 7.05 -3.39 43.59
N LYS A 797 6.79 -4.49 44.28
CA LYS A 797 6.54 -5.79 43.63
C LYS A 797 5.21 -5.79 42.85
N ALA A 798 4.19 -5.10 43.38
CA ALA A 798 2.93 -4.91 42.65
C ALA A 798 3.14 -4.18 41.32
N LYS A 799 3.95 -3.14 41.29
CA LYS A 799 4.28 -2.38 40.05
C LYS A 799 4.95 -3.27 39.00
N GLU A 800 5.98 -4.04 39.38
CA GLU A 800 6.65 -4.97 38.48
C GLU A 800 5.66 -5.95 37.84
N LEU A 801 4.78 -6.54 38.60
CA LEU A 801 3.79 -7.51 38.13
C LEU A 801 2.69 -6.87 37.26
N TYR A 802 2.29 -5.62 37.51
CA TYR A 802 1.36 -4.90 36.64
C TYR A 802 2.01 -4.59 35.29
N ILE A 803 3.27 -4.20 35.26
CA ILE A 803 4.02 -3.96 34.02
C ILE A 803 4.15 -5.28 33.23
N ASP A 804 4.58 -6.36 33.87
CA ASP A 804 4.67 -7.68 33.23
C ASP A 804 3.33 -8.13 32.63
N ALA A 805 2.21 -7.89 33.36
CA ALA A 805 0.88 -8.20 32.85
C ALA A 805 0.50 -7.35 31.62
N ILE A 806 0.85 -6.05 31.62
CA ILE A 806 0.61 -5.15 30.48
C ILE A 806 1.43 -5.60 29.28
N ASP A 807 2.71 -5.91 29.45
CA ASP A 807 3.62 -6.38 28.40
C ASP A 807 3.12 -7.69 27.77
N ILE A 808 2.63 -8.63 28.61
CA ILE A 808 2.04 -9.87 28.11
C ILE A 808 0.76 -9.56 27.30
N CYS A 809 -0.12 -8.70 27.78
CA CYS A 809 -1.31 -8.29 27.05
C CYS A 809 -0.94 -7.68 25.69
N GLU A 810 0.09 -6.85 25.63
CA GLU A 810 0.55 -6.22 24.38
C GLU A 810 1.07 -7.24 23.36
N LYS A 811 1.83 -8.22 23.81
CA LYS A 811 2.27 -9.33 22.94
C LYS A 811 1.11 -10.18 22.40
N TYR A 812 0.07 -10.40 23.19
CA TYR A 812 -1.11 -11.16 22.76
C TYR A 812 -2.08 -10.33 21.91
N LEU A 813 -2.09 -9.01 22.05
CA LEU A 813 -2.91 -8.11 21.22
C LEU A 813 -2.43 -8.06 19.77
N VAL A 814 -1.19 -8.40 19.49
CA VAL A 814 -0.66 -8.59 18.13
C VAL A 814 -1.29 -9.80 17.43
N GLY A 815 -1.83 -10.78 18.18
CA GLY A 815 -2.49 -11.99 17.65
C GLY A 815 -4.02 -11.93 17.52
N GLY A 816 -4.65 -10.80 17.80
CA GLY A 816 -6.11 -10.61 17.64
C GLY A 816 -6.84 -10.16 18.91
N PHE A 817 -8.01 -9.54 18.71
CA PHE A 817 -8.86 -9.02 19.78
C PHE A 817 -9.47 -10.18 20.58
N THR A 818 -9.13 -10.27 21.89
CA THR A 818 -9.94 -11.02 22.85
C THR A 818 -10.41 -10.08 23.95
N GLU A 819 -11.70 -10.12 24.27
CA GLU A 819 -12.34 -9.28 25.30
C GLU A 819 -11.59 -9.40 26.63
N ASP A 820 -11.16 -10.59 26.98
CA ASP A 820 -10.46 -10.86 28.25
C ASP A 820 -9.07 -10.21 28.30
N THR A 821 -8.31 -10.23 27.23
CA THR A 821 -6.99 -9.56 27.16
C THR A 821 -7.11 -8.04 27.30
N TYR A 822 -8.09 -7.43 26.65
CA TYR A 822 -8.36 -5.99 26.80
C TYR A 822 -8.83 -5.65 28.20
N ARG A 823 -9.67 -6.48 28.84
CA ARG A 823 -10.12 -6.31 30.20
C ARG A 823 -8.95 -6.32 31.17
N VAL A 824 -8.07 -7.33 31.08
CA VAL A 824 -6.88 -7.49 31.93
C VAL A 824 -5.95 -6.29 31.77
N LYS A 825 -5.66 -5.86 30.54
CA LYS A 825 -4.82 -4.68 30.27
C LYS A 825 -5.42 -3.41 30.90
N ALA A 826 -6.72 -3.17 30.73
CA ALA A 826 -7.39 -2.00 31.28
C ALA A 826 -7.34 -1.95 32.82
N GLU A 827 -7.53 -3.11 33.48
CA GLU A 827 -7.44 -3.24 34.94
C GLU A 827 -6.00 -3.01 35.41
N CYS A 828 -4.99 -3.56 34.72
CA CYS A 828 -3.57 -3.35 35.05
C CYS A 828 -3.20 -1.87 34.93
N CYS A 829 -3.53 -1.23 33.81
CA CYS A 829 -3.25 0.21 33.61
C CYS A 829 -3.93 1.08 34.70
N ARG A 830 -5.17 0.80 35.05
CA ARG A 830 -5.88 1.52 36.11
C ARG A 830 -5.21 1.37 37.47
N ASN A 831 -4.93 0.14 37.90
CA ASN A 831 -4.39 -0.15 39.23
C ASN A 831 -2.93 0.33 39.36
N PHE A 832 -2.13 0.21 38.30
CA PHE A 832 -0.78 0.76 38.22
C PHE A 832 -0.80 2.30 38.32
N ALA A 833 -1.73 2.94 37.61
CA ALA A 833 -1.92 4.40 37.70
C ALA A 833 -2.30 4.85 39.13
N ASP A 834 -3.10 4.07 39.89
CA ASP A 834 -3.43 4.38 41.29
C ASP A 834 -2.16 4.40 42.15
N ILE A 835 -1.24 3.43 41.96
CA ILE A 835 0.00 3.33 42.76
C ILE A 835 0.95 4.49 42.43
N ILE A 836 1.27 4.73 41.16
CA ILE A 836 2.22 5.77 40.79
C ILE A 836 1.69 7.19 41.06
N LYS A 837 0.36 7.36 41.12
CA LYS A 837 -0.27 8.60 41.59
C LYS A 837 0.01 8.86 43.05
N GLU A 838 -0.08 7.83 43.91
CA GLU A 838 0.21 7.96 45.35
C GLU A 838 1.68 8.28 45.61
N GLU A 839 2.58 7.84 44.73
CA GLU A 839 4.01 8.17 44.73
C GLU A 839 4.32 9.60 44.20
N GLY A 840 3.33 10.30 43.67
CA GLY A 840 3.46 11.69 43.19
C GLY A 840 3.78 11.83 41.70
N HIS A 841 3.83 10.77 40.96
CA HIS A 841 4.12 10.74 39.48
C HIS A 841 2.82 11.03 38.69
N LEU A 842 2.29 12.25 38.80
CA LEU A 842 0.97 12.62 38.30
C LEU A 842 0.81 12.55 36.78
N GLU A 843 1.84 12.93 36.00
CA GLU A 843 1.80 12.89 34.53
C GLU A 843 1.75 11.45 34.01
N ASN A 844 2.60 10.59 34.55
CA ASN A 844 2.61 9.17 34.18
C ASN A 844 1.30 8.48 34.58
N ALA A 845 0.78 8.76 35.79
CA ALA A 845 -0.51 8.24 36.23
C ALA A 845 -1.64 8.64 35.26
N MET A 846 -1.63 9.89 34.79
CA MET A 846 -2.61 10.38 33.83
C MET A 846 -2.57 9.58 32.51
N ALA A 847 -1.37 9.30 31.97
CA ALA A 847 -1.21 8.53 30.75
C ALA A 847 -1.82 7.12 30.87
N PHE A 848 -1.54 6.41 31.97
CA PHE A 848 -2.14 5.08 32.23
C PHE A 848 -3.65 5.13 32.45
N TYR A 849 -4.18 6.15 33.12
CA TYR A 849 -5.64 6.33 33.20
C TYR A 849 -6.28 6.60 31.85
N GLN A 850 -5.62 7.35 30.96
CA GLN A 850 -6.13 7.61 29.62
C GLN A 850 -6.13 6.33 28.77
N GLU A 851 -5.10 5.50 28.89
CA GLU A 851 -5.07 4.20 28.21
C GLU A 851 -6.17 3.27 28.75
N ALA A 852 -6.34 3.16 30.07
CA ALA A 852 -7.44 2.41 30.65
C ALA A 852 -8.82 2.92 30.18
N LEU A 853 -8.99 4.25 30.10
CA LEU A 853 -10.21 4.88 29.59
C LEU A 853 -10.48 4.50 28.13
N ARG A 854 -9.44 4.52 27.29
CA ARG A 854 -9.51 4.15 25.89
C ARG A 854 -9.99 2.71 25.74
N ILE A 855 -9.41 1.81 26.51
CA ILE A 855 -9.72 0.38 26.45
C ILE A 855 -11.15 0.10 26.98
N TYR A 856 -11.56 0.69 28.10
CA TYR A 856 -12.93 0.50 28.62
C TYR A 856 -14.01 1.09 27.69
N LYS A 857 -13.71 2.13 26.90
CA LYS A 857 -14.61 2.60 25.84
C LYS A 857 -14.81 1.58 24.73
N ILE A 858 -13.75 0.85 24.36
CA ILE A 858 -13.82 -0.25 23.41
C ILE A 858 -14.65 -1.40 24.00
N LEU A 859 -14.34 -1.82 25.23
CA LEU A 859 -15.02 -2.94 25.90
C LEU A 859 -16.52 -2.65 26.12
N LYS A 860 -16.91 -1.42 26.47
CA LYS A 860 -18.30 -1.02 26.59
C LYS A 860 -19.09 -1.20 25.28
N PHE A 861 -18.43 -1.11 24.12
CA PHE A 861 -19.08 -1.33 22.83
C PHE A 861 -19.50 -2.82 22.67
N TYR A 862 -18.74 -3.74 23.30
CA TYR A 862 -19.02 -5.18 23.24
C TYR A 862 -19.92 -5.66 24.38
N SER A 863 -19.80 -5.10 25.60
CA SER A 863 -20.67 -5.42 26.73
C SER A 863 -20.97 -4.19 27.59
N PRO A 864 -22.26 -3.99 27.99
CA PRO A 864 -22.64 -2.95 28.94
C PRO A 864 -22.03 -3.09 30.35
N ASP A 865 -21.51 -4.27 30.69
CA ASP A 865 -20.95 -4.56 32.02
C ASP A 865 -19.74 -3.69 32.37
N TYR A 866 -19.07 -3.13 31.36
CA TYR A 866 -17.91 -2.26 31.53
C TYR A 866 -18.26 -0.78 31.79
N GLU A 867 -19.56 -0.42 31.85
CA GLU A 867 -19.97 0.98 32.07
C GLU A 867 -19.57 1.50 33.46
N GLN A 868 -19.60 0.64 34.46
CA GLN A 868 -19.20 0.98 35.82
C GLN A 868 -17.69 1.23 35.91
N ALA A 869 -16.86 0.37 35.27
CA ALA A 869 -15.42 0.51 35.26
C ALA A 869 -14.99 1.76 34.47
N LEU A 870 -15.65 2.06 33.35
CA LEU A 870 -15.45 3.28 32.56
C LEU A 870 -15.72 4.52 33.37
N SER A 871 -16.88 4.58 34.05
CA SER A 871 -17.30 5.72 34.92
C SER A 871 -16.31 5.94 36.06
N GLU A 872 -15.75 4.87 36.62
CA GLU A 872 -14.77 4.95 37.69
C GLU A 872 -13.45 5.56 37.22
N VAL A 873 -12.95 5.19 36.05
CA VAL A 873 -11.73 5.77 35.47
C VAL A 873 -11.96 7.23 35.07
N GLU A 874 -13.12 7.58 34.50
CA GLU A 874 -13.49 8.97 34.22
C GLU A 874 -13.52 9.83 35.47
N ARG A 875 -14.01 9.28 36.58
CA ARG A 875 -14.02 9.99 37.89
C ARG A 875 -12.59 10.24 38.39
N ARG A 876 -11.69 9.25 38.22
CA ARG A 876 -10.28 9.38 38.62
C ARG A 876 -9.55 10.43 37.78
N ILE A 877 -9.78 10.48 36.50
CA ILE A 877 -9.22 11.52 35.61
C ILE A 877 -9.70 12.91 35.97
N LYS A 878 -11.00 13.09 36.32
CA LYS A 878 -11.55 14.38 36.72
C LYS A 878 -10.93 14.94 38.00
N ILE A 879 -10.26 14.14 38.80
CA ILE A 879 -9.57 14.61 40.01
C ILE A 879 -8.24 15.31 39.62
N PHE A 880 -7.71 15.10 38.42
CA PHE A 880 -6.49 15.73 37.88
C PHE A 880 -6.76 17.03 37.12
N THR A 881 -7.99 17.24 36.67
CA THR A 881 -8.44 18.48 36.00
C THR A 881 -9.16 19.39 37.01
#